data_e6adca3f822ca25e06f9ccf8448562dd
#
_entry.id   e6adca3f822ca25e06f9ccf8448562dd
#
_cell.length_a   1.000
_cell.length_b   1.000
_cell.length_c   1.000
_cell.angle_alpha   90.00
_cell.angle_beta   90.00
_cell.angle_gamma   90.00
#
_symmetry.space_group_name_H-M   'P 1'
#
loop_
_entity.id
_entity.type
_entity.pdbx_description
1 polymer ?
#
loop_
_entity_poly.entity_id
_entity_poly.type
_entity_poly.pdbx_seq_one_letter_code
_entity_poly.pdbx_strand_id
1 'polypeptide(L)'
;MSYYNDNYTPRPTSEVYFLRKEGNIDQAYECALRLYEKYPNVDDVKKAYAWTLIDLCKREQANGNLQMAQEWMSKLSSLDFDVPYDDFTNTILKVIKSLKVKLNPFSDKISQASDLSKNGQTTQAYEIMVGLAREGNLTSDSHESYGWIIYRYLKDNIQTLTSYQVRSILRDYIQLTNPRPSNLHSQILNFALNYSKIDAAFKLISFLKLWGPQYITTGDFRDSLAQDGKTIPSLMKRISREVVKYSQEEVKEFIELLPTGKTGFVDMLREGSFWNLYNLMNENKYSELWTQFETYISAYGEYEASPSHSKVLSLAERSMKDTNQYRFYDFFKKWNPVNLREEDWKEEKNENGDTYKSLALKSLKRASDALSGFDADTAGDFTWLIEAYSTAVSKYPDDDWTIRTKAMLLHRAGRVAEASDIYKALTLRLGDKYYVWSEFADCVSDTNVKIGMLCKAVLMERNEDFLGHIRLDLAEQLINQGKKEAAALEIKLHKDHYTTKGWSIKQRVYSLESACGHVDTLPENNIELYYEYISHAEEYAYSRFPYTDLVFVDEWTNQEGRSFQKYVDGRYKEVVINIRKFPQLKHAKLGQVWSFKLYSRILEKDVPLTVKRSQVVDWSVLPVQYGYVQYVNEDKKVYHVYTQDSQLVYEHYQKKDFEKGEFISFRVYKRVANLKTLVDIYSIKKCEPTIAISNFKSSVVAVDGVNEEKKLFHYVMGYQQPSGVIHYNQTDVRPVVGDLLRIYYYEREKKDEKLPSLTRKIVEILKIDKTTDTNEGVLREFSGRLSVKYHGGGPDCWCFDDEDDPAEPDFAFVDNYYIHRNLLTQYKITSDCKVKGKAVLGGDDKWKVFWLEVI
;
A
#
# COMPACT_ATOMS: atom_id res chain seq x y z
N MET A 1 31.60 -33.75 31.32
CA MET A 1 30.22 -34.28 31.35
C MET A 1 29.70 -34.26 29.91
N SER A 2 29.62 -35.46 29.34
CA SER A 2 29.25 -35.74 27.96
C SER A 2 27.71 -35.78 27.87
N TYR A 3 27.11 -34.88 27.08
CA TYR A 3 25.70 -35.02 26.73
C TYR A 3 25.61 -36.00 25.54
N TYR A 4 25.30 -37.26 25.84
CA TYR A 4 24.76 -38.20 24.85
C TYR A 4 23.28 -37.82 24.63
N ASN A 5 22.97 -37.50 23.39
CA ASN A 5 21.61 -37.20 22.94
C ASN A 5 20.98 -38.53 22.49
N ASP A 6 20.13 -39.12 23.33
CA ASP A 6 19.52 -40.46 23.16
C ASP A 6 18.29 -40.49 22.22
N ASN A 7 18.27 -39.65 21.18
CA ASN A 7 17.14 -39.61 20.18
C ASN A 7 17.60 -39.78 18.72
N TYR A 8 18.65 -40.60 18.50
CA TYR A 8 19.00 -40.95 17.12
C TYR A 8 18.20 -42.18 16.66
N THR A 9 17.06 -41.98 15.98
CA THR A 9 16.40 -43.03 15.20
C THR A 9 17.23 -43.24 13.92
N PRO A 10 17.84 -44.42 13.73
CA PRO A 10 18.61 -44.69 12.52
C PRO A 10 17.72 -44.51 11.28
N ARG A 11 18.22 -43.78 10.26
CA ARG A 11 17.49 -43.68 9.00
C ARG A 11 17.23 -45.08 8.46
N PRO A 12 16.06 -45.36 7.85
CA PRO A 12 15.75 -46.71 7.33
C PRO A 12 16.78 -47.25 6.34
N THR A 13 17.57 -46.41 5.68
CA THR A 13 18.59 -46.72 4.70
C THR A 13 20.00 -46.95 5.33
N SER A 14 20.16 -46.72 6.65
CA SER A 14 21.47 -46.84 7.31
C SER A 14 22.06 -48.23 7.23
N GLU A 15 21.23 -49.26 7.35
CA GLU A 15 21.62 -50.66 7.23
C GLU A 15 22.12 -51.00 5.82
N VAL A 16 21.49 -50.49 4.78
CA VAL A 16 21.90 -50.66 3.38
C VAL A 16 23.30 -50.10 3.18
N TYR A 17 23.58 -48.87 3.65
CA TYR A 17 24.88 -48.23 3.50
C TYR A 17 25.96 -48.94 4.35
N PHE A 18 25.60 -49.46 5.53
CA PHE A 18 26.48 -50.24 6.36
C PHE A 18 26.91 -51.52 5.66
N LEU A 19 25.93 -52.33 5.15
CA LEU A 19 26.21 -53.59 4.42
C LEU A 19 27.05 -53.37 3.16
N ARG A 20 26.80 -52.30 2.43
CA ARG A 20 27.59 -51.89 1.27
C ARG A 20 29.04 -51.59 1.67
N LYS A 21 29.26 -50.89 2.78
CA LYS A 21 30.61 -50.55 3.27
C LYS A 21 31.37 -51.79 3.72
N GLU A 22 30.71 -52.73 4.32
CA GLU A 22 31.30 -54.04 4.70
C GLU A 22 31.56 -54.98 3.50
N GLY A 23 31.16 -54.59 2.29
CA GLY A 23 31.32 -55.43 1.08
C GLY A 23 30.24 -56.51 0.90
N ASN A 24 29.23 -56.57 1.76
CA ASN A 24 28.13 -57.53 1.73
C ASN A 24 27.06 -57.08 0.74
N ILE A 25 27.42 -56.98 -0.55
CA ILE A 25 26.60 -56.34 -1.59
C ILE A 25 25.25 -57.07 -1.83
N ASP A 26 25.22 -58.39 -1.74
CA ASP A 26 24.01 -59.19 -1.97
C ASP A 26 22.97 -58.92 -0.84
N GLN A 27 23.43 -58.93 0.41
CA GLN A 27 22.58 -58.60 1.56
C GLN A 27 22.13 -57.12 1.52
N ALA A 28 23.00 -56.21 1.10
CA ALA A 28 22.66 -54.81 0.88
C ALA A 28 21.56 -54.68 -0.19
N TYR A 29 21.63 -55.46 -1.27
CA TYR A 29 20.61 -55.47 -2.33
C TYR A 29 19.25 -55.98 -1.82
N GLU A 30 19.22 -57.08 -1.10
CA GLU A 30 17.97 -57.59 -0.50
C GLU A 30 17.30 -56.60 0.44
N CYS A 31 18.15 -55.95 1.26
CA CYS A 31 17.68 -54.93 2.18
C CYS A 31 17.15 -53.68 1.42
N ALA A 32 17.90 -53.20 0.45
CA ALA A 32 17.53 -52.05 -0.37
C ALA A 32 16.29 -52.32 -1.23
N LEU A 33 16.17 -53.54 -1.80
CA LEU A 33 15.00 -53.94 -2.59
C LEU A 33 13.73 -53.93 -1.73
N ARG A 34 13.78 -54.59 -0.55
CA ARG A 34 12.64 -54.60 0.40
C ARG A 34 12.21 -53.22 0.80
N LEU A 35 13.15 -52.26 1.03
CA LEU A 35 12.87 -50.89 1.35
C LEU A 35 12.22 -50.20 0.14
N TYR A 36 12.75 -50.42 -1.06
CA TYR A 36 12.25 -49.78 -2.27
C TYR A 36 10.83 -50.27 -2.64
N GLU A 37 10.56 -51.59 -2.50
CA GLU A 37 9.21 -52.14 -2.68
C GLU A 37 8.19 -51.54 -1.70
N LYS A 38 8.63 -51.31 -0.44
CA LYS A 38 7.76 -50.74 0.58
C LYS A 38 7.57 -49.22 0.48
N TYR A 39 8.62 -48.49 0.04
CA TYR A 39 8.66 -47.06 -0.02
C TYR A 39 9.24 -46.53 -1.35
N PRO A 40 8.57 -46.82 -2.51
CA PRO A 40 9.14 -46.52 -3.83
C PRO A 40 9.30 -45.04 -4.14
N ASN A 41 8.56 -44.17 -3.43
CA ASN A 41 8.55 -42.70 -3.63
C ASN A 41 9.50 -41.94 -2.67
N VAL A 42 10.19 -42.63 -1.76
CA VAL A 42 11.11 -41.95 -0.83
C VAL A 42 12.48 -41.81 -1.48
N ASP A 43 12.94 -40.59 -1.70
CA ASP A 43 14.17 -40.28 -2.44
C ASP A 43 15.43 -40.89 -1.80
N ASP A 44 15.58 -40.87 -0.48
CA ASP A 44 16.67 -41.53 0.24
C ASP A 44 16.69 -43.05 0.01
N VAL A 45 15.54 -43.69 -0.14
CA VAL A 45 15.43 -45.13 -0.41
C VAL A 45 15.81 -45.41 -1.89
N LYS A 46 15.34 -44.59 -2.82
CA LYS A 46 15.75 -44.64 -4.24
C LYS A 46 17.28 -44.55 -4.38
N LYS A 47 17.89 -43.60 -3.67
CA LYS A 47 19.34 -43.39 -3.66
C LYS A 47 20.10 -44.58 -3.10
N ALA A 48 19.67 -45.15 -1.98
CA ALA A 48 20.29 -46.34 -1.39
C ALA A 48 20.18 -47.54 -2.32
N TYR A 49 19.03 -47.73 -2.96
CA TYR A 49 18.81 -48.79 -3.95
C TYR A 49 19.69 -48.58 -5.20
N ALA A 50 19.79 -47.36 -5.71
CA ALA A 50 20.62 -47.01 -6.85
C ALA A 50 22.09 -47.29 -6.59
N TRP A 51 22.62 -46.93 -5.44
CA TRP A 51 24.02 -47.22 -5.08
C TRP A 51 24.29 -48.72 -4.99
N THR A 52 23.38 -49.49 -4.47
CA THR A 52 23.50 -50.94 -4.40
C THR A 52 23.50 -51.59 -5.80
N LEU A 53 22.61 -51.13 -6.70
CA LEU A 53 22.65 -51.55 -8.11
C LEU A 53 23.95 -51.13 -8.81
N ILE A 54 24.52 -49.96 -8.50
CA ILE A 54 25.82 -49.54 -9.02
C ILE A 54 26.94 -50.50 -8.57
N ASP A 55 26.93 -50.92 -7.32
CA ASP A 55 27.97 -51.86 -6.80
C ASP A 55 27.80 -53.25 -7.45
N LEU A 56 26.57 -53.72 -7.66
CA LEU A 56 26.31 -54.96 -8.41
C LEU A 56 26.78 -54.85 -9.87
N CYS A 57 26.50 -53.77 -10.56
CA CYS A 57 27.01 -53.56 -11.91
C CYS A 57 28.54 -53.62 -11.98
N LYS A 58 29.22 -52.97 -11.04
CA LYS A 58 30.71 -52.96 -10.96
C LYS A 58 31.26 -54.34 -10.69
N ARG A 59 30.67 -55.09 -9.78
CA ARG A 59 31.07 -56.44 -9.42
C ARG A 59 30.96 -57.37 -10.62
N GLU A 60 29.79 -57.40 -11.28
CA GLU A 60 29.59 -58.29 -12.44
C GLU A 60 30.45 -57.88 -13.64
N GLN A 61 30.73 -56.57 -13.82
CA GLN A 61 31.68 -56.09 -14.81
C GLN A 61 33.11 -56.61 -14.51
N ALA A 62 33.55 -56.50 -13.24
CA ALA A 62 34.87 -57.00 -12.83
C ALA A 62 35.03 -58.50 -12.98
N ASN A 63 33.92 -59.27 -12.83
CA ASN A 63 33.86 -60.71 -13.02
C ASN A 63 33.74 -61.12 -14.51
N GLY A 64 33.63 -60.15 -15.45
CA GLY A 64 33.48 -60.41 -16.86
C GLY A 64 32.05 -60.82 -17.28
N ASN A 65 31.06 -60.74 -16.36
CA ASN A 65 29.67 -61.13 -16.59
C ASN A 65 28.87 -59.96 -17.15
N LEU A 66 29.12 -59.59 -18.41
CA LEU A 66 28.55 -58.40 -19.03
C LEU A 66 27.02 -58.45 -19.14
N GLN A 67 26.46 -59.65 -19.36
CA GLN A 67 24.99 -59.79 -19.47
C GLN A 67 24.31 -59.42 -18.14
N MET A 68 24.76 -59.94 -17.04
CA MET A 68 24.21 -59.67 -15.73
C MET A 68 24.44 -58.22 -15.34
N ALA A 69 25.60 -57.61 -15.67
CA ALA A 69 25.84 -56.19 -15.47
C ALA A 69 24.88 -55.30 -16.24
N GLN A 70 24.47 -55.69 -17.47
CA GLN A 70 23.46 -54.96 -18.27
C GLN A 70 22.05 -55.07 -17.68
N GLU A 71 21.69 -56.23 -17.10
CA GLU A 71 20.40 -56.42 -16.40
C GLU A 71 20.31 -55.47 -15.16
N TRP A 72 21.35 -55.38 -14.36
CA TRP A 72 21.42 -54.44 -13.24
C TRP A 72 21.38 -52.99 -13.70
N MET A 73 22.06 -52.70 -14.82
CA MET A 73 22.04 -51.37 -15.41
C MET A 73 20.64 -50.98 -15.94
N SER A 74 19.88 -51.94 -16.44
CA SER A 74 18.50 -51.70 -16.86
C SER A 74 17.62 -51.27 -15.67
N LYS A 75 17.68 -52.04 -14.57
CA LYS A 75 16.98 -51.70 -13.33
C LYS A 75 17.40 -50.33 -12.79
N LEU A 76 18.69 -49.99 -12.79
CA LEU A 76 19.24 -48.74 -12.37
C LEU A 76 18.75 -47.57 -13.24
N SER A 77 18.61 -47.80 -14.53
CA SER A 77 18.16 -46.77 -15.49
C SER A 77 16.66 -46.49 -15.43
N SER A 78 15.87 -47.38 -14.82
CA SER A 78 14.42 -47.20 -14.62
C SER A 78 14.09 -46.38 -13.37
N LEU A 79 15.10 -46.04 -12.54
CA LEU A 79 14.87 -45.23 -11.35
C LEU A 79 14.70 -43.73 -11.70
N ASP A 80 13.64 -43.16 -11.19
CA ASP A 80 13.33 -41.71 -11.31
C ASP A 80 13.60 -41.01 -9.99
N PHE A 81 14.36 -39.89 -10.02
CA PHE A 81 14.74 -39.13 -8.86
C PHE A 81 13.99 -37.79 -8.80
N ASP A 82 13.75 -37.29 -7.57
CA ASP A 82 13.03 -36.07 -7.34
C ASP A 82 13.83 -34.85 -7.80
N VAL A 83 13.14 -33.90 -8.46
CA VAL A 83 13.73 -32.65 -8.97
C VAL A 83 13.36 -31.49 -8.02
N PRO A 84 14.29 -30.58 -7.71
CA PRO A 84 15.68 -30.45 -8.21
C PRO A 84 16.65 -31.44 -7.59
N TYR A 85 17.61 -31.93 -8.39
CA TYR A 85 18.61 -32.89 -7.92
C TYR A 85 19.60 -32.30 -6.92
N ASP A 86 19.79 -32.97 -5.80
CA ASP A 86 20.87 -32.65 -4.85
C ASP A 86 22.25 -33.13 -5.34
N ASP A 87 23.32 -32.75 -4.64
CA ASP A 87 24.69 -33.12 -4.99
C ASP A 87 24.91 -34.63 -4.96
N PHE A 88 24.21 -35.33 -4.09
CA PHE A 88 24.32 -36.78 -3.96
C PHE A 88 23.67 -37.49 -5.14
N THR A 89 22.48 -37.08 -5.54
CA THR A 89 21.79 -37.55 -6.75
C THR A 89 22.60 -37.24 -8.01
N ASN A 90 23.15 -36.03 -8.11
CA ASN A 90 24.05 -35.66 -9.21
C ASN A 90 25.26 -36.59 -9.30
N THR A 91 25.79 -37.03 -8.16
CA THR A 91 26.92 -38.00 -8.11
C THR A 91 26.48 -39.38 -8.62
N ILE A 92 25.31 -39.88 -8.21
CA ILE A 92 24.71 -41.11 -8.70
C ILE A 92 24.57 -41.09 -10.23
N LEU A 93 23.95 -40.02 -10.76
CA LEU A 93 23.74 -39.84 -12.20
C LEU A 93 25.05 -39.81 -13.01
N LYS A 94 26.12 -39.20 -12.47
CA LYS A 94 27.47 -39.23 -13.06
C LYS A 94 28.04 -40.64 -13.11
N VAL A 95 27.89 -41.42 -12.03
CA VAL A 95 28.38 -42.80 -11.98
C VAL A 95 27.57 -43.70 -12.94
N ILE A 96 26.27 -43.57 -13.01
CA ILE A 96 25.41 -44.27 -13.97
C ILE A 96 25.87 -44.00 -15.41
N LYS A 97 26.12 -42.72 -15.75
CA LYS A 97 26.60 -42.35 -17.10
C LYS A 97 27.95 -43.05 -17.41
N SER A 98 28.88 -43.07 -16.46
CA SER A 98 30.21 -43.71 -16.59
C SER A 98 30.09 -45.23 -16.80
N LEU A 99 29.23 -45.90 -16.04
CA LEU A 99 29.02 -47.33 -16.13
C LEU A 99 28.35 -47.73 -17.48
N LYS A 100 27.38 -46.98 -17.97
CA LYS A 100 26.77 -47.20 -19.27
C LYS A 100 27.78 -47.19 -20.40
N VAL A 101 28.71 -46.24 -20.37
CA VAL A 101 29.81 -46.20 -21.37
C VAL A 101 30.69 -47.43 -21.28
N LYS A 102 31.11 -47.86 -20.06
CA LYS A 102 31.99 -49.02 -19.86
C LYS A 102 31.36 -50.37 -20.22
N LEU A 103 30.03 -50.48 -20.12
CA LEU A 103 29.28 -51.71 -20.50
C LEU A 103 28.97 -51.81 -21.99
N ASN A 104 29.35 -50.82 -22.79
CA ASN A 104 29.19 -50.84 -24.23
C ASN A 104 30.23 -51.81 -24.83
N PRO A 105 29.80 -52.80 -25.67
CA PRO A 105 30.72 -53.76 -26.34
C PRO A 105 31.82 -53.10 -27.20
N PHE A 106 31.56 -51.89 -27.67
CA PHE A 106 32.47 -51.14 -28.52
C PHE A 106 33.25 -50.04 -27.74
N SER A 107 33.19 -50.04 -26.39
CA SER A 107 33.84 -49.06 -25.53
C SER A 107 35.34 -48.87 -25.83
N ASP A 108 36.07 -49.94 -26.12
CA ASP A 108 37.48 -49.93 -26.46
C ASP A 108 37.76 -49.17 -27.76
N LYS A 109 36.93 -49.44 -28.83
CA LYS A 109 37.06 -48.75 -30.09
C LYS A 109 36.70 -47.28 -29.96
N ILE A 110 35.69 -46.94 -29.14
CA ILE A 110 35.26 -45.55 -28.87
C ILE A 110 36.34 -44.83 -28.07
N SER A 111 36.96 -45.48 -27.07
CA SER A 111 38.09 -44.94 -26.30
C SER A 111 39.31 -44.69 -27.19
N GLN A 112 39.63 -45.68 -28.03
CA GLN A 112 40.72 -45.56 -29.03
C GLN A 112 40.49 -44.37 -29.96
N ALA A 113 39.28 -44.20 -30.51
CA ALA A 113 38.94 -43.05 -31.35
C ALA A 113 39.07 -41.73 -30.57
N SER A 114 38.63 -41.67 -29.32
CA SER A 114 38.75 -40.50 -28.48
C SER A 114 40.21 -40.09 -28.22
N ASP A 115 41.07 -41.07 -27.94
CA ASP A 115 42.51 -40.84 -27.72
C ASP A 115 43.22 -40.42 -29.00
N LEU A 116 42.93 -41.05 -30.11
CA LEU A 116 43.46 -40.64 -31.43
C LEU A 116 43.08 -39.18 -31.72
N SER A 117 41.82 -38.85 -31.47
CA SER A 117 41.32 -37.46 -31.65
C SER A 117 42.05 -36.43 -30.75
N LYS A 118 42.32 -36.77 -29.48
CA LYS A 118 43.06 -35.90 -28.57
C LYS A 118 44.52 -35.73 -29.00
N ASN A 119 45.09 -36.74 -29.58
CA ASN A 119 46.48 -36.77 -30.07
C ASN A 119 46.62 -36.17 -31.50
N GLY A 120 45.62 -35.53 -32.03
CA GLY A 120 45.66 -34.85 -33.35
C GLY A 120 45.45 -35.78 -34.56
N GLN A 121 45.21 -37.10 -34.33
CA GLN A 121 44.93 -38.02 -35.39
C GLN A 121 43.41 -38.08 -35.74
N THR A 122 42.87 -36.91 -36.06
CA THR A 122 41.41 -36.66 -36.13
C THR A 122 40.77 -37.44 -37.31
N THR A 123 41.48 -37.65 -38.40
CA THR A 123 40.97 -38.44 -39.54
C THR A 123 40.72 -39.88 -39.17
N GLN A 124 41.69 -40.56 -38.55
CA GLN A 124 41.54 -41.97 -38.13
C GLN A 124 40.48 -42.13 -37.03
N ALA A 125 40.42 -41.16 -36.09
CA ALA A 125 39.38 -41.15 -35.09
C ALA A 125 37.97 -41.02 -35.72
N TYR A 126 37.81 -40.16 -36.71
CA TYR A 126 36.54 -39.95 -37.41
C TYR A 126 36.14 -41.22 -38.18
N GLU A 127 37.06 -41.85 -38.91
CA GLU A 127 36.79 -43.08 -39.65
C GLU A 127 36.29 -44.25 -38.77
N ILE A 128 36.91 -44.43 -37.56
CA ILE A 128 36.45 -45.42 -36.59
C ILE A 128 35.00 -45.13 -36.16
N MET A 129 34.68 -43.92 -35.80
CA MET A 129 33.34 -43.56 -35.32
C MET A 129 32.29 -43.58 -36.40
N VAL A 130 32.60 -43.13 -37.63
CA VAL A 130 31.72 -43.26 -38.78
C VAL A 130 31.41 -44.74 -39.12
N GLY A 131 32.42 -45.63 -39.03
CA GLY A 131 32.25 -47.08 -39.16
C GLY A 131 31.22 -47.57 -38.14
N LEU A 132 31.40 -47.30 -36.87
CA LEU A 132 30.50 -47.72 -35.83
C LEU A 132 29.06 -47.10 -35.99
N ALA A 133 28.98 -45.88 -36.43
CA ALA A 133 27.71 -45.24 -36.72
C ALA A 133 26.93 -45.90 -37.86
N ARG A 134 27.61 -46.24 -38.98
CA ARG A 134 27.01 -46.89 -40.13
C ARG A 134 26.54 -48.30 -39.83
N GLU A 135 27.24 -49.01 -38.94
CA GLU A 135 26.87 -50.35 -38.49
C GLU A 135 25.75 -50.35 -37.44
N GLY A 136 25.28 -49.13 -36.98
CA GLY A 136 24.30 -49.02 -35.93
C GLY A 136 24.81 -49.37 -34.52
N ASN A 137 26.12 -49.38 -34.32
CA ASN A 137 26.81 -49.82 -33.09
C ASN A 137 27.05 -48.65 -32.10
N LEU A 138 26.59 -47.42 -32.40
CA LEU A 138 26.70 -46.30 -31.48
C LEU A 138 25.48 -46.21 -30.59
N THR A 139 25.70 -46.19 -29.28
CA THR A 139 24.68 -45.87 -28.29
C THR A 139 24.60 -44.37 -28.05
N SER A 140 23.45 -43.87 -27.55
CA SER A 140 23.26 -42.48 -27.24
C SER A 140 24.33 -41.88 -26.31
N ASP A 141 24.92 -42.69 -25.41
CA ASP A 141 26.01 -42.29 -24.48
C ASP A 141 27.32 -41.99 -25.22
N SER A 142 27.48 -42.56 -26.44
CA SER A 142 28.69 -42.37 -27.28
C SER A 142 28.55 -41.13 -28.21
N HIS A 143 27.37 -40.55 -28.34
CA HIS A 143 27.14 -39.45 -29.27
C HIS A 143 27.94 -38.19 -28.89
N GLU A 144 28.15 -37.92 -27.59
CA GLU A 144 28.97 -36.79 -27.18
C GLU A 144 30.44 -36.94 -27.62
N SER A 145 31.01 -38.13 -27.44
CA SER A 145 32.39 -38.44 -27.88
C SER A 145 32.51 -38.33 -29.41
N TYR A 146 31.55 -38.86 -30.12
CA TYR A 146 31.51 -38.75 -31.58
C TYR A 146 31.37 -37.31 -32.06
N GLY A 147 30.50 -36.51 -31.43
CA GLY A 147 30.37 -35.07 -31.72
C GLY A 147 31.67 -34.31 -31.52
N TRP A 148 32.42 -34.57 -30.47
CA TRP A 148 33.76 -33.96 -30.27
C TRP A 148 34.76 -34.38 -31.33
N ILE A 149 34.71 -35.64 -31.81
CA ILE A 149 35.56 -36.11 -32.90
C ILE A 149 35.19 -35.45 -34.21
N ILE A 150 33.88 -35.32 -34.52
CA ILE A 150 33.39 -34.56 -35.64
C ILE A 150 33.90 -33.12 -35.63
N TYR A 151 33.79 -32.42 -34.49
CA TYR A 151 34.25 -31.03 -34.35
C TYR A 151 35.73 -30.90 -34.66
N ARG A 152 36.57 -31.75 -34.02
CA ARG A 152 38.04 -31.70 -34.25
C ARG A 152 38.40 -32.07 -35.68
N TYR A 153 37.77 -33.07 -36.25
CA TYR A 153 37.94 -33.45 -37.66
C TYR A 153 37.63 -32.34 -38.63
N LEU A 154 36.47 -31.71 -38.47
CA LEU A 154 36.06 -30.56 -39.28
C LEU A 154 37.05 -29.41 -39.18
N LYS A 155 37.49 -29.11 -37.95
CA LYS A 155 38.40 -27.99 -37.68
C LYS A 155 39.79 -28.22 -38.33
N ASP A 156 40.34 -29.41 -38.19
CA ASP A 156 41.69 -29.72 -38.64
C ASP A 156 41.77 -29.98 -40.16
N ASN A 157 40.67 -30.40 -40.80
CA ASN A 157 40.64 -30.77 -42.20
C ASN A 157 39.84 -29.79 -43.07
N ILE A 158 39.44 -28.62 -42.57
CA ILE A 158 38.60 -27.68 -43.31
C ILE A 158 39.13 -27.24 -44.66
N GLN A 159 40.47 -27.25 -44.86
CA GLN A 159 41.16 -26.89 -46.10
C GLN A 159 41.15 -28.01 -47.13
N THR A 160 40.96 -29.26 -46.71
CA THR A 160 40.98 -30.43 -47.56
C THR A 160 39.62 -31.00 -47.86
N LEU A 161 38.61 -30.71 -47.04
CA LEU A 161 37.26 -31.15 -47.20
C LEU A 161 36.55 -30.29 -48.26
N THR A 162 35.81 -31.00 -49.15
CA THR A 162 34.88 -30.28 -50.07
C THR A 162 33.68 -29.72 -49.32
N SER A 163 33.09 -28.68 -49.86
CA SER A 163 31.85 -28.10 -49.30
C SER A 163 30.72 -29.13 -49.13
N TYR A 164 30.61 -30.11 -49.98
CA TYR A 164 29.66 -31.21 -49.89
C TYR A 164 29.95 -32.08 -48.63
N GLN A 165 31.20 -32.44 -48.41
CA GLN A 165 31.61 -33.24 -47.25
C GLN A 165 31.35 -32.48 -45.94
N VAL A 166 31.70 -31.22 -45.82
CA VAL A 166 31.43 -30.40 -44.66
C VAL A 166 29.95 -30.37 -44.32
N ARG A 167 29.09 -30.14 -45.35
CA ARG A 167 27.64 -30.13 -45.17
C ARG A 167 27.10 -31.50 -44.74
N SER A 168 27.64 -32.59 -45.29
CA SER A 168 27.24 -33.95 -44.92
C SER A 168 27.59 -34.22 -43.45
N ILE A 169 28.82 -33.92 -43.07
CA ILE A 169 29.29 -34.13 -41.69
C ILE A 169 28.49 -33.33 -40.66
N LEU A 170 28.17 -32.08 -40.99
CA LEU A 170 27.33 -31.24 -40.14
C LEU A 170 25.89 -31.78 -40.05
N ARG A 171 25.35 -32.38 -41.13
CA ARG A 171 24.06 -33.07 -41.14
C ARG A 171 24.09 -34.35 -40.28
N ASP A 172 25.17 -35.15 -40.37
CA ASP A 172 25.33 -36.33 -39.54
C ASP A 172 25.39 -35.96 -38.06
N TYR A 173 26.06 -34.84 -37.73
CA TYR A 173 26.08 -34.33 -36.36
C TYR A 173 24.65 -33.96 -35.85
N ILE A 174 23.83 -33.34 -36.68
CA ILE A 174 22.44 -32.96 -36.32
C ILE A 174 21.58 -34.22 -36.07
N GLN A 175 21.86 -35.33 -36.73
CA GLN A 175 21.13 -36.59 -36.54
C GLN A 175 21.51 -37.37 -35.28
N LEU A 176 22.57 -36.94 -34.55
CA LEU A 176 22.92 -37.58 -33.27
C LEU A 176 21.76 -37.37 -32.29
N THR A 177 21.19 -38.50 -31.83
CA THR A 177 20.13 -38.44 -30.82
C THR A 177 20.67 -38.14 -29.44
N ASN A 178 19.91 -37.39 -28.65
CA ASN A 178 20.21 -37.00 -27.27
C ASN A 178 21.43 -36.07 -27.08
N PRO A 179 21.60 -35.03 -27.88
CA PRO A 179 22.59 -34.01 -27.60
C PRO A 179 22.10 -33.14 -26.45
N ARG A 180 22.85 -33.03 -25.38
CA ARG A 180 22.59 -32.09 -24.31
C ARG A 180 23.16 -30.73 -24.70
N PRO A 181 22.55 -29.57 -24.25
CA PRO A 181 23.19 -28.31 -24.39
C PRO A 181 24.57 -28.35 -23.73
N SER A 182 25.62 -28.21 -24.52
CA SER A 182 26.99 -28.37 -24.04
C SER A 182 27.94 -27.44 -24.80
N ASN A 183 29.18 -27.29 -24.28
CA ASN A 183 30.20 -26.54 -24.97
C ASN A 183 30.49 -27.07 -26.39
N LEU A 184 30.33 -28.38 -26.63
CA LEU A 184 30.45 -28.95 -27.94
C LEU A 184 29.49 -28.30 -28.95
N HIS A 185 28.23 -28.15 -28.58
CA HIS A 185 27.23 -27.55 -29.47
C HIS A 185 27.59 -26.15 -29.84
N SER A 186 28.03 -25.35 -28.85
CA SER A 186 28.53 -24.01 -29.08
C SER A 186 29.75 -23.95 -30.00
N GLN A 187 30.65 -24.94 -29.90
CA GLN A 187 31.83 -25.07 -30.80
C GLN A 187 31.42 -25.42 -32.23
N ILE A 188 30.53 -26.36 -32.43
CA ILE A 188 29.99 -26.72 -33.77
C ILE A 188 29.24 -25.50 -34.38
N LEU A 189 28.43 -24.82 -33.59
CA LEU A 189 27.70 -23.63 -34.03
C LEU A 189 28.65 -22.52 -34.46
N ASN A 190 29.72 -22.30 -33.68
CA ASN A 190 30.77 -21.37 -34.02
C ASN A 190 31.54 -21.78 -35.28
N PHE A 191 31.78 -23.09 -35.48
CA PHE A 191 32.35 -23.62 -36.73
C PHE A 191 31.43 -23.32 -37.90
N ALA A 192 30.14 -23.62 -37.82
CA ALA A 192 29.16 -23.38 -38.88
C ALA A 192 29.08 -21.87 -39.24
N LEU A 193 29.10 -21.00 -38.23
CA LEU A 193 29.17 -19.53 -38.43
C LEU A 193 30.42 -19.10 -39.22
N ASN A 194 31.60 -19.63 -38.88
CA ASN A 194 32.83 -19.31 -39.60
C ASN A 194 32.83 -19.90 -41.01
N TYR A 195 32.29 -21.14 -41.16
CA TYR A 195 32.21 -21.78 -42.45
C TYR A 195 31.26 -21.08 -43.42
N SER A 196 30.16 -20.49 -42.91
CA SER A 196 29.24 -19.66 -43.74
C SER A 196 29.91 -18.44 -44.40
N LYS A 197 31.07 -18.02 -43.90
CA LYS A 197 31.88 -16.94 -44.47
C LYS A 197 32.82 -17.43 -45.56
N ILE A 198 33.13 -18.73 -45.57
CA ILE A 198 33.98 -19.39 -46.53
C ILE A 198 33.17 -19.92 -47.73
N ASP A 199 32.02 -20.57 -47.45
CA ASP A 199 31.15 -21.12 -48.47
C ASP A 199 29.85 -20.32 -48.60
N ALA A 200 29.76 -19.47 -49.60
CA ALA A 200 28.59 -18.64 -49.88
C ALA A 200 27.29 -19.43 -50.16
N ALA A 201 27.42 -20.71 -50.57
CA ALA A 201 26.26 -21.59 -50.75
C ALA A 201 25.79 -22.27 -49.46
N PHE A 202 26.54 -22.13 -48.37
CA PHE A 202 26.12 -22.63 -47.04
C PHE A 202 25.22 -21.60 -46.33
N LYS A 203 23.93 -21.82 -46.38
CA LYS A 203 22.95 -20.96 -45.72
C LYS A 203 22.96 -21.24 -44.21
N LEU A 204 23.59 -20.35 -43.38
CA LEU A 204 23.67 -20.47 -41.95
C LEU A 204 22.27 -20.59 -41.32
N ILE A 205 21.29 -19.78 -41.77
CA ILE A 205 19.93 -19.77 -41.25
C ILE A 205 19.23 -21.13 -41.38
N SER A 206 19.44 -21.81 -42.57
CA SER A 206 18.89 -23.14 -42.80
C SER A 206 19.53 -24.20 -41.87
N PHE A 207 20.84 -24.10 -41.62
CA PHE A 207 21.55 -24.93 -40.65
C PHE A 207 21.01 -24.72 -39.26
N LEU A 208 20.84 -23.46 -38.81
CA LEU A 208 20.31 -23.12 -37.49
C LEU A 208 18.89 -23.67 -37.26
N LYS A 209 18.02 -23.63 -38.28
CA LYS A 209 16.67 -24.21 -38.20
C LYS A 209 16.70 -25.77 -38.05
N LEU A 210 17.60 -26.43 -38.78
CA LEU A 210 17.77 -27.89 -38.72
C LEU A 210 18.51 -28.33 -37.43
N TRP A 211 19.44 -27.51 -36.95
CA TRP A 211 20.23 -27.75 -35.74
C TRP A 211 19.35 -27.99 -34.50
N GLY A 212 18.25 -27.33 -34.43
CA GLY A 212 17.38 -27.34 -33.27
C GLY A 212 17.84 -26.35 -32.24
N PRO A 213 17.11 -25.24 -32.08
CA PRO A 213 17.45 -24.15 -31.13
C PRO A 213 17.55 -24.61 -29.68
N GLN A 214 17.01 -25.77 -29.33
CA GLN A 214 17.10 -26.38 -27.98
C GLN A 214 18.55 -26.60 -27.51
N TYR A 215 19.52 -26.59 -28.41
CA TYR A 215 20.94 -26.80 -28.07
C TYR A 215 21.70 -25.50 -27.81
N ILE A 216 21.04 -24.35 -28.03
CA ILE A 216 21.61 -23.05 -27.72
C ILE A 216 21.57 -22.87 -26.20
N THR A 217 22.73 -22.59 -25.60
CA THR A 217 22.86 -22.41 -24.15
C THR A 217 22.84 -20.96 -23.75
N THR A 218 22.55 -20.68 -22.47
CA THR A 218 22.67 -19.31 -21.92
C THR A 218 24.09 -18.75 -22.02
N GLY A 219 25.13 -19.62 -22.09
CA GLY A 219 26.52 -19.21 -22.29
C GLY A 219 26.76 -18.61 -23.68
N ASP A 220 26.00 -19.05 -24.69
CA ASP A 220 26.13 -18.56 -26.08
C ASP A 220 25.69 -17.09 -26.22
N PHE A 221 24.93 -16.56 -25.24
CA PHE A 221 24.48 -15.16 -25.18
C PHE A 221 25.43 -14.26 -24.39
N ARG A 222 26.46 -14.80 -23.73
CA ARG A 222 27.36 -14.01 -22.86
C ARG A 222 28.62 -13.62 -23.62
N ASP A 223 28.97 -12.33 -23.53
CA ASP A 223 30.27 -11.84 -23.97
C ASP A 223 31.37 -12.40 -23.05
N SER A 224 32.57 -12.63 -23.58
CA SER A 224 33.74 -13.08 -22.85
C SER A 224 34.85 -12.02 -22.94
N LEU A 225 35.84 -12.12 -22.07
CA LEU A 225 37.06 -11.29 -22.09
C LEU A 225 38.19 -12.06 -22.70
N ALA A 226 38.92 -11.43 -23.66
CA ALA A 226 40.18 -11.93 -24.16
C ALA A 226 41.30 -11.69 -23.11
N GLN A 227 42.46 -12.34 -23.29
CA GLN A 227 43.60 -12.18 -22.39
C GLN A 227 44.14 -10.74 -22.36
N ASP A 228 43.93 -9.97 -23.42
CA ASP A 228 44.28 -8.55 -23.52
C ASP A 228 43.20 -7.59 -22.94
N GLY A 229 42.18 -8.13 -22.29
CA GLY A 229 41.06 -7.37 -21.70
C GLY A 229 39.99 -6.91 -22.68
N LYS A 230 40.10 -7.24 -23.96
CA LYS A 230 39.08 -6.89 -24.96
C LYS A 230 37.86 -7.80 -24.85
N THR A 231 36.68 -7.23 -25.03
CA THR A 231 35.43 -7.98 -25.06
C THR A 231 35.32 -8.77 -26.37
N ILE A 232 35.18 -10.09 -26.24
CA ILE A 232 34.83 -10.97 -27.35
C ILE A 232 33.30 -11.07 -27.39
N PRO A 233 32.63 -10.62 -28.47
CA PRO A 233 31.17 -10.73 -28.59
C PRO A 233 30.69 -12.17 -28.49
N SER A 234 29.56 -12.37 -27.83
CA SER A 234 28.92 -13.67 -27.68
C SER A 234 28.66 -14.35 -29.03
N LEU A 235 28.54 -15.68 -28.99
CA LEU A 235 28.28 -16.45 -30.20
C LEU A 235 26.98 -16.01 -30.88
N MET A 236 25.90 -15.81 -30.08
CA MET A 236 24.60 -15.36 -30.60
C MET A 236 24.67 -13.93 -31.17
N LYS A 237 25.47 -13.03 -30.57
CA LYS A 237 25.71 -11.68 -31.13
C LYS A 237 26.45 -11.73 -32.48
N ARG A 238 27.37 -12.68 -32.65
CA ARG A 238 28.04 -12.90 -33.95
C ARG A 238 27.13 -13.52 -34.99
N ILE A 239 26.26 -14.47 -34.56
CA ILE A 239 25.23 -15.08 -35.40
C ILE A 239 24.23 -14.01 -35.84
N SER A 240 23.74 -13.14 -34.94
CA SER A 240 22.77 -12.11 -35.31
C SER A 240 23.27 -11.19 -36.43
N ARG A 241 24.57 -10.87 -36.43
CA ARG A 241 25.20 -10.06 -37.47
C ARG A 241 25.22 -10.75 -38.86
N GLU A 242 25.26 -12.07 -38.88
CA GLU A 242 25.18 -12.84 -40.13
C GLU A 242 23.73 -13.10 -40.57
N VAL A 243 22.83 -13.30 -39.62
CA VAL A 243 21.42 -13.63 -39.94
C VAL A 243 20.66 -12.46 -40.52
N VAL A 244 21.02 -11.21 -40.21
CA VAL A 244 20.39 -10.03 -40.81
C VAL A 244 20.50 -9.94 -42.37
N LYS A 245 21.34 -10.79 -42.98
CA LYS A 245 21.47 -10.90 -44.44
C LYS A 245 20.38 -11.69 -45.11
N TYR A 246 19.59 -12.47 -44.34
CA TYR A 246 18.49 -13.30 -44.80
C TYR A 246 17.16 -12.52 -44.78
N SER A 247 16.13 -13.06 -45.41
CA SER A 247 14.82 -12.43 -45.41
C SER A 247 14.24 -12.34 -44.00
N GLN A 248 13.36 -11.35 -43.79
CA GLN A 248 12.71 -11.18 -42.47
C GLN A 248 11.89 -12.40 -42.06
N GLU A 249 11.26 -13.07 -43.03
CA GLU A 249 10.50 -14.32 -42.86
C GLU A 249 11.40 -15.41 -42.33
N GLU A 250 12.56 -15.65 -42.94
CA GLU A 250 13.52 -16.68 -42.54
C GLU A 250 14.04 -16.42 -41.14
N VAL A 251 14.31 -15.16 -40.80
CA VAL A 251 14.76 -14.75 -39.47
C VAL A 251 13.67 -14.93 -38.42
N LYS A 252 12.43 -14.53 -38.74
CA LYS A 252 11.27 -14.69 -37.87
C LYS A 252 11.01 -16.17 -37.57
N GLU A 253 11.00 -17.04 -38.58
CA GLU A 253 10.88 -18.47 -38.38
C GLU A 253 11.97 -19.03 -37.45
N PHE A 254 13.21 -18.58 -37.58
CA PHE A 254 14.27 -19.03 -36.70
C PHE A 254 14.07 -18.54 -35.26
N ILE A 255 13.69 -17.26 -35.08
CA ILE A 255 13.38 -16.71 -33.75
C ILE A 255 12.27 -17.52 -33.07
N GLU A 256 11.21 -17.88 -33.80
CA GLU A 256 10.10 -18.65 -33.26
C GLU A 256 10.52 -20.06 -32.80
N LEU A 257 11.55 -20.62 -33.39
CA LEU A 257 12.11 -21.92 -33.01
C LEU A 257 12.99 -21.85 -31.74
N LEU A 258 13.44 -20.69 -31.30
CA LEU A 258 14.29 -20.56 -30.11
C LEU A 258 13.51 -20.93 -28.83
N PRO A 259 13.90 -21.94 -28.06
CA PRO A 259 13.22 -22.34 -26.82
C PRO A 259 13.54 -21.43 -25.66
N THR A 260 14.76 -20.89 -25.66
CA THR A 260 15.27 -19.97 -24.63
C THR A 260 16.10 -18.86 -25.27
N GLY A 261 16.21 -17.71 -24.58
CA GLY A 261 17.05 -16.60 -25.09
C GLY A 261 16.47 -15.87 -26.31
N LYS A 262 15.20 -16.11 -26.65
CA LYS A 262 14.50 -15.46 -27.77
C LYS A 262 14.56 -13.94 -27.67
N THR A 263 14.17 -13.38 -26.52
CA THR A 263 14.22 -11.94 -26.24
C THR A 263 15.65 -11.40 -26.38
N GLY A 264 16.65 -12.13 -25.87
CA GLY A 264 18.05 -11.75 -25.98
C GLY A 264 18.56 -11.70 -27.41
N PHE A 265 18.17 -12.66 -28.24
CA PHE A 265 18.57 -12.68 -29.64
C PHE A 265 17.90 -11.55 -30.45
N VAL A 266 16.61 -11.33 -30.24
CA VAL A 266 15.87 -10.21 -30.82
C VAL A 266 16.49 -8.87 -30.40
N ASP A 267 16.90 -8.74 -29.13
CA ASP A 267 17.56 -7.54 -28.62
C ASP A 267 18.91 -7.26 -29.33
N MET A 268 19.67 -8.31 -29.65
CA MET A 268 20.89 -8.19 -30.45
C MET A 268 20.61 -7.71 -31.88
N LEU A 269 19.52 -8.17 -32.51
CA LEU A 269 19.08 -7.66 -33.82
C LEU A 269 18.63 -6.20 -33.73
N ARG A 270 17.90 -5.86 -32.68
CA ARG A 270 17.45 -4.49 -32.40
C ARG A 270 18.64 -3.55 -32.13
N GLU A 271 19.68 -3.99 -31.44
CA GLU A 271 20.92 -3.21 -31.22
C GLU A 271 21.59 -2.84 -32.55
N GLY A 272 21.66 -3.79 -33.48
CA GLY A 272 22.18 -3.51 -34.85
C GLY A 272 21.35 -2.43 -35.58
N SER A 273 20.03 -2.55 -35.52
CA SER A 273 19.11 -1.58 -36.11
C SER A 273 19.23 -0.21 -35.44
N PHE A 274 19.38 -0.15 -34.11
CA PHE A 274 19.57 1.10 -33.36
C PHE A 274 20.78 1.91 -33.91
N TRP A 275 21.91 1.25 -34.14
CA TRP A 275 23.10 1.94 -34.61
C TRP A 275 22.91 2.50 -36.04
N ASN A 276 22.21 1.80 -36.92
CA ASN A 276 21.86 2.29 -38.24
C ASN A 276 20.94 3.52 -38.14
N LEU A 277 19.89 3.46 -37.34
CA LEU A 277 19.00 4.60 -37.10
C LEU A 277 19.72 5.80 -36.49
N TYR A 278 20.63 5.57 -35.56
CA TYR A 278 21.44 6.61 -34.91
C TYR A 278 22.32 7.32 -35.90
N ASN A 279 22.96 6.58 -36.83
CA ASN A 279 23.77 7.17 -37.88
C ASN A 279 22.93 8.04 -38.83
N LEU A 280 21.75 7.59 -39.26
CA LEU A 280 20.83 8.37 -40.10
C LEU A 280 20.39 9.66 -39.40
N MET A 281 20.14 9.61 -38.08
CA MET A 281 19.80 10.80 -37.31
C MET A 281 20.96 11.80 -37.30
N ASN A 282 22.19 11.33 -37.06
CA ASN A 282 23.39 12.20 -37.05
C ASN A 282 23.69 12.79 -38.42
N GLU A 283 23.36 12.10 -39.51
CA GLU A 283 23.46 12.58 -40.87
C GLU A 283 22.30 13.52 -41.29
N ASN A 284 21.34 13.76 -40.37
CA ASN A 284 20.13 14.56 -40.62
C ASN A 284 19.23 14.02 -41.76
N LYS A 285 19.29 12.72 -42.06
CA LYS A 285 18.48 12.05 -43.07
C LYS A 285 17.10 11.66 -42.53
N TYR A 286 16.31 12.62 -42.07
CA TYR A 286 15.07 12.37 -41.34
C TYR A 286 13.98 11.62 -42.14
N SER A 287 13.91 11.82 -43.44
CA SER A 287 12.93 11.09 -44.30
C SER A 287 13.24 9.59 -44.33
N GLU A 288 14.53 9.24 -44.57
CA GLU A 288 15.00 7.87 -44.56
C GLU A 288 14.91 7.24 -43.15
N LEU A 289 15.27 8.01 -42.12
CA LEU A 289 15.20 7.62 -40.75
C LEU A 289 13.79 7.13 -40.34
N TRP A 290 12.74 7.91 -40.69
CA TRP A 290 11.37 7.50 -40.38
C TRP A 290 10.89 6.27 -41.17
N THR A 291 11.34 6.11 -42.42
CA THR A 291 11.10 4.87 -43.19
C THR A 291 11.78 3.66 -42.54
N GLN A 292 12.98 3.85 -42.02
CA GLN A 292 13.69 2.78 -41.29
C GLN A 292 13.06 2.47 -39.91
N PHE A 293 12.44 3.45 -39.19
CA PHE A 293 11.64 3.17 -38.01
C PHE A 293 10.42 2.29 -38.34
N GLU A 294 9.74 2.56 -39.46
CA GLU A 294 8.60 1.74 -39.91
C GLU A 294 9.04 0.30 -40.26
N THR A 295 10.17 0.15 -40.96
CA THR A 295 10.79 -1.15 -41.24
C THR A 295 11.17 -1.90 -39.98
N TYR A 296 11.77 -1.19 -38.98
CA TYR A 296 12.16 -1.72 -37.71
C TYR A 296 10.94 -2.26 -36.92
N ILE A 297 9.86 -1.51 -36.88
CA ILE A 297 8.62 -1.94 -36.19
C ILE A 297 7.99 -3.15 -36.84
N SER A 298 7.97 -3.17 -38.18
CA SER A 298 7.44 -4.34 -38.92
C SER A 298 8.26 -5.60 -38.66
N ALA A 299 9.58 -5.47 -38.48
CA ALA A 299 10.47 -6.61 -38.25
C ALA A 299 10.46 -7.09 -36.80
N TYR A 300 10.41 -6.17 -35.82
CA TYR A 300 10.73 -6.46 -34.41
C TYR A 300 9.70 -5.95 -33.41
N GLY A 301 8.63 -5.29 -33.82
CA GLY A 301 7.64 -4.70 -32.91
C GLY A 301 6.82 -5.72 -32.11
N GLU A 302 6.61 -6.91 -32.64
CA GLU A 302 5.78 -7.96 -32.01
C GLU A 302 6.50 -8.72 -30.88
N TYR A 303 7.83 -8.57 -30.77
CA TYR A 303 8.60 -9.28 -29.74
C TYR A 303 8.62 -8.53 -28.40
N GLU A 304 8.89 -9.29 -27.33
CA GLU A 304 8.93 -8.78 -25.94
C GLU A 304 9.85 -7.57 -25.77
N ALA A 305 9.60 -6.81 -24.69
CA ALA A 305 10.42 -5.65 -24.31
C ALA A 305 11.91 -5.98 -24.15
N SER A 306 12.78 -5.08 -24.58
CA SER A 306 14.23 -5.25 -24.45
C SER A 306 14.96 -3.90 -24.33
N PRO A 307 16.20 -3.87 -23.80
CA PRO A 307 16.98 -2.65 -23.69
C PRO A 307 17.17 -1.92 -25.03
N SER A 308 17.48 -2.66 -26.11
CA SER A 308 17.68 -2.08 -27.42
C SER A 308 16.39 -1.53 -28.03
N HIS A 309 15.24 -2.16 -27.71
CA HIS A 309 13.91 -1.66 -28.12
C HIS A 309 13.62 -0.29 -27.50
N SER A 310 13.91 -0.12 -26.21
CA SER A 310 13.81 1.18 -25.52
C SER A 310 14.78 2.24 -26.07
N LYS A 311 16.00 1.83 -26.46
CA LYS A 311 16.94 2.75 -27.11
C LYS A 311 16.41 3.28 -28.44
N VAL A 312 15.74 2.42 -29.23
CA VAL A 312 15.11 2.83 -30.49
C VAL A 312 13.95 3.79 -30.23
N LEU A 313 13.12 3.55 -29.21
CA LEU A 313 12.07 4.48 -28.79
C LEU A 313 12.65 5.83 -28.36
N SER A 314 13.72 5.83 -27.57
CA SER A 314 14.41 7.07 -27.16
C SER A 314 14.97 7.86 -28.38
N LEU A 315 15.45 7.15 -29.40
CA LEU A 315 15.92 7.77 -30.63
C LEU A 315 14.75 8.38 -31.41
N ALA A 316 13.63 7.67 -31.53
CA ALA A 316 12.43 8.15 -32.20
C ALA A 316 11.85 9.40 -31.50
N GLU A 317 11.80 9.38 -30.16
CA GLU A 317 11.35 10.53 -29.34
C GLU A 317 12.20 11.78 -29.60
N ARG A 318 13.52 11.63 -29.64
CA ARG A 318 14.46 12.72 -29.89
C ARG A 318 14.43 13.20 -31.34
N SER A 319 14.05 12.33 -32.28
CA SER A 319 13.99 12.65 -33.71
C SER A 319 12.68 13.33 -34.14
N MET A 320 11.72 13.46 -33.20
CA MET A 320 10.44 14.09 -33.49
C MET A 320 10.59 15.59 -33.67
N LYS A 321 9.98 16.11 -34.75
CA LYS A 321 9.80 17.52 -35.04
C LYS A 321 8.32 17.80 -35.34
N ASP A 322 7.91 19.04 -35.32
CA ASP A 322 6.51 19.42 -35.56
C ASP A 322 5.95 18.85 -36.87
N THR A 323 6.78 18.71 -37.91
CA THR A 323 6.38 18.12 -39.19
C THR A 323 6.22 16.60 -39.17
N ASN A 324 6.69 15.91 -38.13
CA ASN A 324 6.72 14.45 -38.05
C ASN A 324 5.91 13.89 -36.87
N GLN A 325 5.08 14.69 -36.22
CA GLN A 325 4.35 14.28 -35.04
C GLN A 325 3.46 13.03 -35.26
N TYR A 326 2.78 13.00 -36.42
CA TYR A 326 1.93 11.85 -36.80
C TYR A 326 2.74 10.57 -37.00
N ARG A 327 3.98 10.65 -37.53
CA ARG A 327 4.85 9.46 -37.69
C ARG A 327 5.29 8.89 -36.35
N PHE A 328 5.62 9.77 -35.38
CA PHE A 328 5.95 9.34 -34.05
C PHE A 328 4.74 8.67 -33.35
N TYR A 329 3.55 9.26 -33.51
CA TYR A 329 2.33 8.69 -32.95
C TYR A 329 2.06 7.28 -33.48
N ASP A 330 2.10 7.09 -34.81
CA ASP A 330 1.92 5.77 -35.44
C ASP A 330 3.03 4.78 -35.07
N PHE A 331 4.29 5.26 -35.06
CA PHE A 331 5.42 4.45 -34.58
C PHE A 331 5.20 3.98 -33.13
N PHE A 332 4.89 4.89 -32.20
CA PHE A 332 4.75 4.55 -30.78
C PHE A 332 3.54 3.64 -30.52
N LYS A 333 2.46 3.83 -31.27
CA LYS A 333 1.31 2.90 -31.26
C LYS A 333 1.74 1.47 -31.63
N LYS A 334 2.48 1.31 -32.74
CA LYS A 334 2.99 0.03 -33.21
C LYS A 334 4.12 -0.53 -32.34
N TRP A 335 4.94 0.35 -31.74
CA TRP A 335 5.96 -0.02 -30.76
C TRP A 335 5.35 -0.65 -29.52
N ASN A 336 4.11 -0.35 -29.25
CA ASN A 336 3.26 -0.82 -28.17
C ASN A 336 3.77 -0.43 -26.77
N PRO A 337 3.15 0.56 -26.12
CA PRO A 337 3.57 1.05 -24.78
C PRO A 337 3.63 -0.01 -23.68
N VAL A 338 3.00 -1.18 -23.87
CA VAL A 338 3.14 -2.35 -22.95
C VAL A 338 4.61 -2.81 -22.88
N ASN A 339 5.41 -2.56 -23.91
CA ASN A 339 6.84 -2.86 -23.96
C ASN A 339 7.73 -1.89 -23.14
N LEU A 340 7.15 -0.87 -22.50
CA LEU A 340 7.89 0.00 -21.58
C LEU A 340 8.34 -0.80 -20.36
N ARG A 341 9.66 -0.93 -20.18
CA ARG A 341 10.28 -1.67 -19.09
C ARG A 341 10.29 -0.82 -17.82
N GLU A 342 10.52 -1.44 -16.67
CA GLU A 342 10.63 -0.71 -15.39
C GLU A 342 11.69 0.40 -15.41
N GLU A 343 12.81 0.19 -16.13
CA GLU A 343 13.85 1.19 -16.29
C GLU A 343 13.38 2.42 -17.10
N ASP A 344 12.51 2.20 -18.08
CA ASP A 344 12.01 3.27 -18.96
C ASP A 344 11.05 4.24 -18.22
N TRP A 345 10.55 3.83 -17.04
CA TRP A 345 9.75 4.65 -16.13
C TRP A 345 10.59 5.43 -15.11
N LYS A 346 11.91 5.17 -15.00
CA LYS A 346 12.76 5.87 -14.03
C LYS A 346 13.15 7.23 -14.56
N GLU A 347 13.08 8.23 -13.69
CA GLU A 347 13.60 9.56 -13.99
C GLU A 347 15.15 9.54 -13.98
N GLU A 348 15.75 10.24 -14.91
CA GLU A 348 17.19 10.37 -15.00
C GLU A 348 17.64 11.68 -14.35
N LYS A 349 18.76 11.65 -13.64
CA LYS A 349 19.43 12.84 -13.12
C LYS A 349 20.69 13.10 -13.95
N ASN A 350 20.88 14.35 -14.37
CA ASN A 350 22.14 14.75 -15.00
C ASN A 350 23.24 14.95 -13.92
N GLU A 351 24.47 15.19 -14.37
CA GLU A 351 25.62 15.46 -13.51
C GLU A 351 25.43 16.71 -12.63
N ASN A 352 24.57 17.63 -13.03
CA ASN A 352 24.21 18.85 -12.29
C ASN A 352 23.09 18.64 -11.27
N GLY A 353 22.53 17.43 -11.20
CA GLY A 353 21.42 17.09 -10.29
C GLY A 353 20.01 17.42 -10.81
N ASP A 354 19.88 17.96 -12.05
CA ASP A 354 18.58 18.19 -12.65
C ASP A 354 17.89 16.87 -13.00
N THR A 355 16.62 16.77 -12.68
CA THR A 355 15.82 15.57 -12.94
C THR A 355 15.12 15.70 -14.32
N TYR A 356 15.36 14.74 -15.18
CA TYR A 356 14.66 14.60 -16.45
C TYR A 356 13.52 13.60 -16.33
N LYS A 357 12.38 13.92 -16.94
CA LYS A 357 11.26 12.97 -17.03
C LYS A 357 11.72 11.68 -17.70
N SER A 358 11.16 10.57 -17.25
CA SER A 358 11.41 9.23 -17.77
C SER A 358 11.12 9.14 -19.29
N LEU A 359 11.75 8.17 -19.97
CA LEU A 359 11.49 7.90 -21.38
C LEU A 359 10.00 7.65 -21.63
N ALA A 360 9.35 6.90 -20.75
CA ALA A 360 7.92 6.61 -20.82
C ALA A 360 7.08 7.90 -20.83
N LEU A 361 7.28 8.79 -19.85
CA LEU A 361 6.51 10.03 -19.74
C LEU A 361 6.78 10.99 -20.93
N LYS A 362 8.02 11.05 -21.42
CA LYS A 362 8.35 11.83 -22.62
C LYS A 362 7.61 11.31 -23.85
N SER A 363 7.66 9.98 -24.06
CA SER A 363 7.01 9.36 -25.22
C SER A 363 5.48 9.48 -25.17
N LEU A 364 4.87 9.27 -24.00
CA LEU A 364 3.42 9.46 -23.79
C LEU A 364 3.01 10.91 -24.05
N LYS A 365 3.79 11.88 -23.53
CA LYS A 365 3.52 13.29 -23.79
C LYS A 365 3.57 13.60 -25.27
N ARG A 366 4.61 13.16 -26.00
CA ARG A 366 4.73 13.37 -27.45
C ARG A 366 3.56 12.77 -28.23
N ALA A 367 3.10 11.59 -27.85
CA ALA A 367 1.95 10.96 -28.48
C ALA A 367 0.64 11.72 -28.22
N SER A 368 0.43 12.23 -27.01
CA SER A 368 -0.76 13.03 -26.68
C SER A 368 -0.73 14.40 -27.36
N ASP A 369 0.44 15.05 -27.43
CA ASP A 369 0.62 16.30 -28.15
C ASP A 369 0.30 16.12 -29.65
N ALA A 370 0.79 15.04 -30.26
CA ALA A 370 0.47 14.71 -31.65
C ALA A 370 -1.04 14.48 -31.87
N LEU A 371 -1.66 13.68 -31.00
CA LEU A 371 -3.10 13.42 -31.04
C LEU A 371 -3.93 14.70 -30.94
N SER A 372 -3.50 15.69 -30.16
CA SER A 372 -4.23 16.96 -30.01
C SER A 372 -4.35 17.75 -31.29
N GLY A 373 -3.43 17.53 -32.26
CA GLY A 373 -3.46 18.13 -33.58
C GLY A 373 -4.32 17.39 -34.62
N PHE A 374 -4.87 16.20 -34.28
CA PHE A 374 -5.69 15.41 -35.18
C PHE A 374 -7.17 15.82 -35.07
N ASP A 375 -7.89 15.80 -36.20
CA ASP A 375 -9.36 15.83 -36.19
C ASP A 375 -9.92 14.47 -35.78
N ALA A 376 -11.25 14.38 -35.63
CA ALA A 376 -11.92 13.16 -35.16
C ALA A 376 -11.67 11.95 -36.07
N ASP A 377 -11.65 12.18 -37.40
CA ASP A 377 -11.46 11.11 -38.39
C ASP A 377 -10.02 10.60 -38.39
N THR A 378 -9.05 11.50 -38.31
CA THR A 378 -7.60 11.19 -38.28
C THR A 378 -7.17 10.56 -36.95
N ALA A 379 -7.81 10.92 -35.84
CA ALA A 379 -7.47 10.40 -34.53
C ALA A 379 -7.65 8.89 -34.42
N GLY A 380 -8.70 8.35 -35.07
CA GLY A 380 -9.02 6.93 -35.03
C GLY A 380 -9.16 6.38 -33.59
N ASP A 381 -8.91 5.09 -33.41
CA ASP A 381 -8.89 4.48 -32.09
C ASP A 381 -7.56 4.76 -31.35
N PHE A 382 -7.66 5.47 -30.23
CA PHE A 382 -6.54 5.77 -29.32
C PHE A 382 -6.72 5.20 -27.89
N THR A 383 -7.54 4.17 -27.75
CA THR A 383 -7.74 3.46 -26.46
C THR A 383 -6.41 2.99 -25.86
N TRP A 384 -5.50 2.52 -26.71
CA TRP A 384 -4.14 2.14 -26.30
C TRP A 384 -3.39 3.25 -25.56
N LEU A 385 -3.59 4.51 -25.94
CA LEU A 385 -2.93 5.66 -25.28
C LEU A 385 -3.56 5.92 -23.91
N ILE A 386 -4.88 5.77 -23.80
CA ILE A 386 -5.59 5.87 -22.50
C ILE A 386 -5.11 4.78 -21.52
N GLU A 387 -4.92 3.56 -22.01
CA GLU A 387 -4.39 2.45 -21.21
C GLU A 387 -2.94 2.71 -20.78
N ALA A 388 -2.12 3.20 -21.67
CA ALA A 388 -0.73 3.59 -21.35
C ALA A 388 -0.69 4.72 -20.30
N TYR A 389 -1.57 5.74 -20.40
CA TYR A 389 -1.72 6.75 -19.36
C TYR A 389 -2.29 6.20 -18.05
N SER A 390 -3.10 5.15 -18.10
CA SER A 390 -3.56 4.47 -16.89
C SER A 390 -2.41 3.83 -16.13
N THR A 391 -1.50 3.19 -16.86
CA THR A 391 -0.23 2.68 -16.30
C THR A 391 0.64 3.81 -15.74
N ALA A 392 0.77 4.92 -16.48
CA ALA A 392 1.54 6.08 -16.03
C ALA A 392 0.99 6.67 -14.73
N VAL A 393 -0.32 6.85 -14.61
CA VAL A 393 -1.00 7.33 -13.38
C VAL A 393 -0.77 6.37 -12.21
N SER A 394 -0.76 5.06 -12.45
CA SER A 394 -0.47 4.07 -11.41
C SER A 394 0.97 4.19 -10.88
N LYS A 395 1.93 4.48 -11.77
CA LYS A 395 3.35 4.65 -11.39
C LYS A 395 3.66 6.03 -10.79
N TYR A 396 2.93 7.05 -11.23
CA TYR A 396 3.11 8.45 -10.80
C TYR A 396 1.77 9.03 -10.30
N PRO A 397 1.24 8.55 -9.17
CA PRO A 397 -0.07 8.96 -8.66
C PRO A 397 -0.12 10.43 -8.22
N ASP A 398 1.05 11.06 -8.07
CA ASP A 398 1.20 12.46 -7.68
C ASP A 398 1.56 13.40 -8.84
N ASP A 399 1.77 12.90 -10.05
CA ASP A 399 2.01 13.73 -11.23
C ASP A 399 0.69 14.23 -11.83
N ASP A 400 0.28 15.42 -11.38
CA ASP A 400 -0.97 16.06 -11.79
C ASP A 400 -1.09 16.23 -13.31
N TRP A 401 0.03 16.42 -14.00
CA TRP A 401 0.05 16.57 -15.45
C TRP A 401 -0.37 15.27 -16.16
N THR A 402 0.16 14.15 -15.74
CA THR A 402 -0.18 12.81 -16.26
C THR A 402 -1.65 12.48 -16.02
N ILE A 403 -2.15 12.76 -14.79
CA ILE A 403 -3.55 12.54 -14.42
C ILE A 403 -4.48 13.40 -15.27
N ARG A 404 -4.16 14.68 -15.44
CA ARG A 404 -4.92 15.63 -16.27
C ARG A 404 -4.96 15.20 -17.74
N THR A 405 -3.83 14.80 -18.30
CA THR A 405 -3.77 14.36 -19.71
C THR A 405 -4.65 13.11 -19.92
N LYS A 406 -4.66 12.17 -18.96
CA LYS A 406 -5.58 11.02 -19.00
C LYS A 406 -7.05 11.48 -19.04
N ALA A 407 -7.43 12.47 -18.23
CA ALA A 407 -8.80 12.98 -18.22
C ALA A 407 -9.17 13.62 -19.57
N MET A 408 -8.27 14.40 -20.16
CA MET A 408 -8.47 14.99 -21.50
C MET A 408 -8.67 13.92 -22.57
N LEU A 409 -7.87 12.85 -22.54
CA LEU A 409 -8.00 11.73 -23.47
C LEU A 409 -9.32 10.98 -23.30
N LEU A 410 -9.75 10.73 -22.06
CA LEU A 410 -11.03 10.12 -21.76
C LEU A 410 -12.20 10.97 -22.26
N HIS A 411 -12.15 12.28 -22.03
CA HIS A 411 -13.18 13.19 -22.54
C HIS A 411 -13.23 13.12 -24.08
N ARG A 412 -12.09 13.21 -24.76
CA ARG A 412 -12.00 13.11 -26.24
C ARG A 412 -12.52 11.76 -26.77
N ALA A 413 -12.39 10.68 -26.02
CA ALA A 413 -12.91 9.36 -26.35
C ALA A 413 -14.41 9.19 -26.05
N GLY A 414 -15.10 10.26 -25.61
CA GLY A 414 -16.51 10.21 -25.21
C GLY A 414 -16.75 9.54 -23.84
N ARG A 415 -15.71 9.17 -23.10
CA ARG A 415 -15.78 8.58 -21.75
C ARG A 415 -15.91 9.68 -20.69
N VAL A 416 -16.95 10.52 -20.88
CA VAL A 416 -17.14 11.77 -20.13
C VAL A 416 -17.28 11.56 -18.63
N ALA A 417 -17.96 10.50 -18.20
CA ALA A 417 -18.15 10.20 -16.78
C ALA A 417 -16.81 9.93 -16.06
N GLU A 418 -15.94 9.13 -16.69
CA GLU A 418 -14.62 8.81 -16.13
C GLU A 418 -13.71 10.04 -16.08
N ALA A 419 -13.74 10.87 -17.13
CA ALA A 419 -13.03 12.15 -17.15
C ALA A 419 -13.52 13.08 -16.03
N SER A 420 -14.84 13.18 -15.84
CA SER A 420 -15.46 13.98 -14.77
C SER A 420 -15.00 13.53 -13.38
N ASP A 421 -14.93 12.22 -13.12
CA ASP A 421 -14.46 11.70 -11.83
C ASP A 421 -12.99 12.02 -11.55
N ILE A 422 -12.14 12.00 -12.60
CA ILE A 422 -10.75 12.45 -12.48
C ILE A 422 -10.68 13.94 -12.18
N TYR A 423 -11.46 14.79 -12.89
CA TYR A 423 -11.47 16.22 -12.61
C TYR A 423 -12.01 16.55 -11.23
N LYS A 424 -13.02 15.84 -10.70
CA LYS A 424 -13.45 15.94 -9.30
C LYS A 424 -12.31 15.69 -8.32
N ALA A 425 -11.43 14.71 -8.62
CA ALA A 425 -10.25 14.47 -7.80
C ALA A 425 -9.18 15.57 -7.96
N LEU A 426 -8.95 16.05 -9.19
CA LEU A 426 -7.99 17.10 -9.48
C LEU A 426 -8.38 18.44 -8.81
N THR A 427 -9.67 18.78 -8.72
CA THR A 427 -10.12 20.00 -8.02
C THR A 427 -9.74 20.03 -6.55
N LEU A 428 -9.50 18.89 -5.91
CA LEU A 428 -9.03 18.84 -4.52
C LEU A 428 -7.55 19.22 -4.36
N ARG A 429 -6.76 19.00 -5.40
CA ARG A 429 -5.30 19.24 -5.41
C ARG A 429 -4.98 20.57 -6.11
N LEU A 430 -5.63 20.81 -7.24
CA LEU A 430 -5.40 21.91 -8.17
C LEU A 430 -6.64 22.82 -8.31
N GLY A 431 -7.49 22.87 -7.29
CA GLY A 431 -8.71 23.68 -7.32
C GLY A 431 -8.46 25.19 -7.41
N ASP A 432 -7.22 25.65 -7.27
CA ASP A 432 -6.76 27.01 -7.48
C ASP A 432 -6.25 27.27 -8.92
N LYS A 433 -6.30 26.28 -9.80
CA LYS A 433 -5.83 26.39 -11.19
C LYS A 433 -7.00 26.52 -12.17
N TYR A 434 -7.01 27.58 -12.93
CA TYR A 434 -8.09 27.93 -13.87
C TYR A 434 -8.33 26.83 -14.90
N TYR A 435 -7.26 26.21 -15.43
CA TYR A 435 -7.37 25.21 -16.48
C TYR A 435 -8.10 23.92 -16.03
N VAL A 436 -8.03 23.57 -14.76
CA VAL A 436 -8.77 22.42 -14.24
C VAL A 436 -10.26 22.65 -14.33
N TRP A 437 -10.74 23.85 -13.97
CA TRP A 437 -12.16 24.17 -14.03
C TRP A 437 -12.65 24.35 -15.48
N SER A 438 -11.82 24.95 -16.34
CA SER A 438 -12.15 25.11 -17.77
C SER A 438 -12.34 23.76 -18.47
N GLU A 439 -11.39 22.84 -18.30
CA GLU A 439 -11.45 21.49 -18.89
C GLU A 439 -12.55 20.63 -18.26
N PHE A 440 -12.80 20.80 -16.97
CA PHE A 440 -13.90 20.11 -16.29
C PHE A 440 -15.25 20.55 -16.82
N ALA A 441 -15.40 21.82 -17.20
CA ALA A 441 -16.61 22.33 -17.82
C ALA A 441 -17.03 21.57 -19.09
N ASP A 442 -16.05 21.06 -19.86
CA ASP A 442 -16.32 20.26 -21.05
C ASP A 442 -16.88 18.87 -20.73
N CYS A 443 -16.65 18.39 -19.51
CA CYS A 443 -17.14 17.09 -19.04
C CYS A 443 -18.52 17.15 -18.37
N VAL A 444 -19.24 18.27 -18.48
CA VAL A 444 -20.53 18.46 -17.80
C VAL A 444 -21.59 18.90 -18.79
N SER A 445 -22.77 18.28 -18.70
CA SER A 445 -23.94 18.60 -19.54
C SER A 445 -24.86 19.66 -18.93
N ASP A 446 -24.87 19.80 -17.60
CA ASP A 446 -25.68 20.85 -16.94
C ASP A 446 -25.10 22.23 -17.21
N THR A 447 -25.90 23.08 -17.86
CA THR A 447 -25.47 24.42 -18.29
C THR A 447 -25.10 25.34 -17.14
N ASN A 448 -25.83 25.28 -16.00
CA ASN A 448 -25.54 26.13 -14.84
C ASN A 448 -24.23 25.73 -14.20
N VAL A 449 -24.00 24.42 -14.11
CA VAL A 449 -22.72 23.88 -13.61
C VAL A 449 -21.57 24.26 -14.54
N LYS A 450 -21.77 24.14 -15.86
CA LYS A 450 -20.77 24.51 -16.88
C LYS A 450 -20.42 25.98 -16.80
N ILE A 451 -21.40 26.85 -16.76
CA ILE A 451 -21.19 28.31 -16.56
C ILE A 451 -20.42 28.57 -15.27
N GLY A 452 -20.82 27.93 -14.17
CA GLY A 452 -20.14 28.10 -12.88
C GLY A 452 -18.67 27.70 -12.90
N MET A 453 -18.32 26.63 -13.62
CA MET A 453 -16.93 26.18 -13.78
C MET A 453 -16.12 27.19 -14.60
N LEU A 454 -16.67 27.71 -15.71
CA LEU A 454 -16.02 28.72 -16.53
C LEU A 454 -15.87 30.05 -15.78
N CYS A 455 -16.89 30.48 -15.00
CA CYS A 455 -16.80 31.65 -14.13
C CYS A 455 -15.70 31.49 -13.09
N LYS A 456 -15.60 30.30 -12.50
CA LYS A 456 -14.54 30.01 -11.53
C LYS A 456 -13.14 30.04 -12.16
N ALA A 457 -12.99 29.53 -13.38
CA ALA A 457 -11.74 29.60 -14.15
C ALA A 457 -11.36 31.08 -14.40
N VAL A 458 -12.29 31.91 -14.83
CA VAL A 458 -12.05 33.36 -15.07
C VAL A 458 -11.62 34.09 -13.81
N LEU A 459 -12.22 33.80 -12.64
CA LEU A 459 -11.83 34.45 -11.38
C LEU A 459 -10.47 34.00 -10.83
N MET A 460 -10.00 32.78 -11.20
CA MET A 460 -8.76 32.25 -10.69
C MET A 460 -7.53 32.70 -11.44
N GLU A 461 -7.67 33.06 -12.72
CA GLU A 461 -6.55 33.51 -13.55
C GLU A 461 -6.58 35.04 -13.65
N ARG A 462 -5.42 35.65 -13.50
CA ARG A 462 -5.27 37.12 -13.64
C ARG A 462 -4.66 37.52 -14.98
N ASN A 463 -3.96 36.57 -15.60
CA ASN A 463 -3.34 36.84 -16.88
C ASN A 463 -4.35 36.56 -18.01
N GLU A 464 -4.84 37.61 -18.61
CA GLU A 464 -5.81 37.56 -19.72
C GLU A 464 -5.29 36.78 -20.94
N ASP A 465 -3.98 36.61 -21.08
CA ASP A 465 -3.39 35.79 -22.18
C ASP A 465 -3.90 34.34 -22.14
N PHE A 466 -4.28 33.82 -20.99
CA PHE A 466 -4.79 32.47 -20.80
C PHE A 466 -6.33 32.38 -20.83
N LEU A 467 -7.03 33.49 -20.72
CA LEU A 467 -8.49 33.52 -20.60
C LEU A 467 -9.25 33.60 -21.94
N GLY A 468 -8.55 33.78 -23.05
CA GLY A 468 -9.20 34.08 -24.32
C GLY A 468 -10.27 33.08 -24.76
N HIS A 469 -9.97 31.79 -24.77
CA HIS A 469 -10.97 30.76 -25.11
C HIS A 469 -12.02 30.59 -24.03
N ILE A 470 -11.67 30.71 -22.76
CA ILE A 470 -12.60 30.53 -21.62
C ILE A 470 -13.69 31.60 -21.63
N ARG A 471 -13.32 32.87 -21.92
CA ARG A 471 -14.30 33.94 -22.03
C ARG A 471 -15.27 33.71 -23.18
N LEU A 472 -14.81 33.20 -24.32
CA LEU A 472 -15.68 32.86 -25.45
C LEU A 472 -16.60 31.67 -25.15
N ASP A 473 -16.08 30.64 -24.46
CA ASP A 473 -16.88 29.50 -24.03
C ASP A 473 -17.94 29.94 -23.02
N LEU A 474 -17.57 30.81 -22.06
CA LEU A 474 -18.50 31.40 -21.10
C LEU A 474 -19.56 32.24 -21.80
N ALA A 475 -19.15 33.10 -22.74
CA ALA A 475 -20.09 33.96 -23.50
C ALA A 475 -21.12 33.10 -24.27
N GLU A 476 -20.67 32.01 -24.91
CA GLU A 476 -21.57 31.09 -25.62
C GLU A 476 -22.63 30.48 -24.70
N GLN A 477 -22.20 30.00 -23.51
CA GLN A 477 -23.13 29.43 -22.54
C GLN A 477 -24.09 30.49 -21.98
N LEU A 478 -23.62 31.72 -21.75
CA LEU A 478 -24.46 32.84 -21.28
C LEU A 478 -25.49 33.27 -22.34
N ILE A 479 -25.12 33.28 -23.64
CA ILE A 479 -26.06 33.51 -24.73
C ILE A 479 -27.17 32.46 -24.73
N ASN A 480 -26.82 31.20 -24.60
CA ASN A 480 -27.76 30.09 -24.55
C ASN A 480 -28.68 30.16 -23.33
N GLN A 481 -28.28 30.81 -22.25
CA GLN A 481 -29.09 31.09 -21.07
C GLN A 481 -29.86 32.44 -21.15
N GLY A 482 -29.74 33.16 -22.26
CA GLY A 482 -30.38 34.47 -22.43
C GLY A 482 -29.75 35.61 -21.64
N LYS A 483 -28.56 35.42 -21.05
CA LYS A 483 -27.83 36.45 -20.29
C LYS A 483 -26.93 37.27 -21.25
N LYS A 484 -27.55 37.95 -22.19
CA LYS A 484 -26.87 38.62 -23.33
C LYS A 484 -25.95 39.76 -22.93
N GLU A 485 -26.36 40.57 -21.93
CA GLU A 485 -25.54 41.67 -21.42
C GLU A 485 -24.19 41.17 -20.85
N ALA A 486 -24.26 40.11 -20.03
CA ALA A 486 -23.08 39.51 -19.46
C ALA A 486 -22.20 38.86 -20.52
N ALA A 487 -22.81 38.18 -21.50
CA ALA A 487 -22.07 37.58 -22.63
C ALA A 487 -21.37 38.64 -23.48
N ALA A 488 -22.02 39.73 -23.77
CA ALA A 488 -21.47 40.84 -24.54
C ALA A 488 -20.24 41.44 -23.83
N LEU A 489 -20.28 41.53 -22.49
CA LEU A 489 -19.11 41.99 -21.73
C LEU A 489 -17.92 41.01 -21.84
N GLU A 490 -18.16 39.69 -21.76
CA GLU A 490 -17.06 38.69 -21.93
C GLU A 490 -16.41 38.77 -23.32
N ILE A 491 -17.25 38.89 -24.36
CA ILE A 491 -16.79 39.04 -25.73
C ILE A 491 -15.98 40.35 -25.90
N LYS A 492 -16.45 41.46 -25.34
CA LYS A 492 -15.76 42.74 -25.34
C LYS A 492 -14.39 42.62 -24.64
N LEU A 493 -14.34 42.08 -23.43
CA LEU A 493 -13.06 41.89 -22.70
C LEU A 493 -12.07 41.05 -23.50
N HIS A 494 -12.52 39.99 -24.15
CA HIS A 494 -11.69 39.21 -25.06
C HIS A 494 -11.15 40.06 -26.24
N LYS A 495 -12.03 40.79 -26.94
CA LYS A 495 -11.63 41.64 -28.10
C LYS A 495 -10.67 42.74 -27.70
N ASP A 496 -10.95 43.45 -26.64
CA ASP A 496 -10.13 44.55 -26.14
C ASP A 496 -8.73 44.05 -25.81
N HIS A 497 -8.61 42.88 -25.16
CA HIS A 497 -7.33 42.27 -24.86
C HIS A 497 -6.54 41.86 -26.13
N TYR A 498 -7.20 41.15 -27.06
CA TYR A 498 -6.57 40.69 -28.30
C TYR A 498 -6.13 41.88 -29.20
N THR A 499 -6.96 42.92 -29.24
CA THR A 499 -6.63 44.16 -29.97
C THR A 499 -5.41 44.84 -29.33
N THR A 500 -5.36 44.95 -28.02
CA THR A 500 -4.26 45.53 -27.27
C THR A 500 -2.94 44.79 -27.51
N LYS A 501 -3.00 43.47 -27.65
CA LYS A 501 -1.83 42.59 -27.91
C LYS A 501 -1.48 42.51 -29.40
N GLY A 502 -2.28 43.07 -30.28
CA GLY A 502 -2.12 42.95 -31.73
C GLY A 502 -2.35 41.53 -32.29
N TRP A 503 -3.11 40.69 -31.54
CA TRP A 503 -3.44 39.34 -31.94
C TRP A 503 -4.66 39.31 -32.89
N SER A 504 -4.68 38.33 -33.80
CA SER A 504 -5.81 38.18 -34.72
C SER A 504 -7.06 37.71 -34.03
N ILE A 505 -8.17 38.39 -34.30
CA ILE A 505 -9.50 38.02 -33.77
C ILE A 505 -10.09 36.95 -34.67
N LYS A 506 -10.40 35.79 -34.08
CA LYS A 506 -10.95 34.63 -34.78
C LYS A 506 -12.41 34.85 -35.21
N GLN A 507 -12.85 34.15 -36.24
CA GLN A 507 -14.23 34.23 -36.77
C GLN A 507 -15.28 33.90 -35.69
N ARG A 508 -15.00 33.02 -34.75
CA ARG A 508 -15.89 32.66 -33.62
C ARG A 508 -16.34 33.87 -32.82
N VAL A 509 -15.48 34.86 -32.63
CA VAL A 509 -15.82 36.09 -31.88
C VAL A 509 -16.95 36.85 -32.57
N TYR A 510 -16.86 37.01 -33.87
CA TYR A 510 -17.90 37.70 -34.66
C TYR A 510 -19.20 36.91 -34.72
N SER A 511 -19.11 35.60 -34.75
CA SER A 511 -20.30 34.72 -34.68
C SER A 511 -21.02 34.88 -33.36
N LEU A 512 -20.28 34.91 -32.22
CA LEU A 512 -20.85 35.12 -30.89
C LEU A 512 -21.42 36.52 -30.71
N GLU A 513 -20.80 37.56 -31.24
CA GLU A 513 -21.35 38.92 -31.25
C GLU A 513 -22.69 38.98 -32.02
N SER A 514 -22.74 38.32 -33.16
CA SER A 514 -23.99 38.25 -33.94
C SER A 514 -25.10 37.49 -33.18
N ALA A 515 -24.76 36.40 -32.55
CA ALA A 515 -25.72 35.61 -31.74
C ALA A 515 -26.18 36.36 -30.47
N CYS A 516 -25.30 37.15 -29.85
CA CYS A 516 -25.65 38.01 -28.73
C CYS A 516 -26.68 39.08 -29.13
N GLY A 517 -26.54 39.63 -30.34
CA GLY A 517 -27.39 40.69 -30.87
C GLY A 517 -27.06 42.06 -30.25
N HIS A 518 -27.98 43.01 -30.45
CA HIS A 518 -27.81 44.35 -29.89
C HIS A 518 -28.07 44.37 -28.39
N VAL A 519 -27.16 44.97 -27.65
CA VAL A 519 -27.19 45.13 -26.18
C VAL A 519 -27.07 46.64 -25.89
N ASP A 520 -28.08 47.23 -25.27
CA ASP A 520 -28.16 48.67 -25.04
C ASP A 520 -27.13 49.15 -24.00
N THR A 521 -26.93 48.35 -22.93
CA THR A 521 -26.03 48.69 -21.83
C THR A 521 -25.22 47.47 -21.38
N LEU A 522 -23.96 47.64 -21.22
CA LEU A 522 -23.08 46.59 -20.66
C LEU A 522 -22.97 46.74 -19.13
N PRO A 523 -22.97 45.66 -18.37
CA PRO A 523 -22.64 45.72 -16.96
C PRO A 523 -21.22 46.22 -16.74
N GLU A 524 -20.96 46.85 -15.61
CA GLU A 524 -19.62 47.28 -15.23
C GLU A 524 -18.66 46.09 -15.12
N ASN A 525 -19.13 45.01 -14.53
CA ASN A 525 -18.44 43.71 -14.43
C ASN A 525 -19.46 42.58 -14.23
N ASN A 526 -18.99 41.31 -14.34
CA ASN A 526 -19.80 40.11 -14.14
C ASN A 526 -19.54 39.43 -12.80
N ILE A 527 -18.93 40.10 -11.81
CA ILE A 527 -18.45 39.45 -10.58
C ILE A 527 -19.58 38.80 -9.76
N GLU A 528 -20.71 39.50 -9.61
CA GLU A 528 -21.89 38.98 -8.88
C GLU A 528 -22.44 37.74 -9.57
N LEU A 529 -22.59 37.80 -10.89
CA LEU A 529 -23.03 36.68 -11.71
C LEU A 529 -22.07 35.51 -11.60
N TYR A 530 -20.75 35.75 -11.56
CA TYR A 530 -19.77 34.67 -11.37
C TYR A 530 -19.98 33.95 -10.04
N TYR A 531 -20.15 34.68 -8.92
CA TYR A 531 -20.39 34.06 -7.62
C TYR A 531 -21.72 33.30 -7.55
N GLU A 532 -22.77 33.76 -8.23
CA GLU A 532 -24.04 33.05 -8.34
C GLU A 532 -23.84 31.66 -8.96
N TYR A 533 -23.18 31.59 -10.13
CA TYR A 533 -22.99 30.33 -10.84
C TYR A 533 -21.91 29.42 -10.25
N ILE A 534 -20.87 29.95 -9.63
CA ILE A 534 -19.80 29.16 -9.00
C ILE A 534 -20.35 28.18 -7.96
N SER A 535 -21.43 28.54 -7.27
CA SER A 535 -22.09 27.67 -6.29
C SER A 535 -22.54 26.35 -6.92
N HIS A 536 -23.04 26.36 -8.16
CA HIS A 536 -23.45 25.15 -8.90
C HIS A 536 -22.23 24.27 -9.24
N ALA A 537 -21.13 24.90 -9.68
CA ALA A 537 -19.90 24.18 -10.00
C ALA A 537 -19.29 23.49 -8.77
N GLU A 538 -19.25 24.20 -7.64
CA GLU A 538 -18.72 23.67 -6.38
C GLU A 538 -19.60 22.55 -5.83
N GLU A 539 -20.92 22.71 -5.89
CA GLU A 539 -21.85 21.67 -5.44
C GLU A 539 -21.69 20.39 -6.25
N TYR A 540 -21.50 20.50 -7.57
CA TYR A 540 -21.27 19.37 -8.45
C TYR A 540 -19.90 18.72 -8.20
N ALA A 541 -18.83 19.52 -8.20
CA ALA A 541 -17.46 19.03 -8.05
C ALA A 541 -17.24 18.32 -6.70
N TYR A 542 -17.88 18.86 -5.65
CA TYR A 542 -17.72 18.38 -4.29
C TYR A 542 -18.95 17.64 -3.76
N SER A 543 -19.77 17.09 -4.66
CA SER A 543 -21.02 16.39 -4.31
C SER A 543 -20.83 15.22 -3.35
N ARG A 544 -19.69 14.53 -3.41
CA ARG A 544 -19.36 13.41 -2.53
C ARG A 544 -19.06 13.81 -1.08
N PHE A 545 -18.81 15.09 -0.81
CA PHE A 545 -18.52 15.58 0.54
C PHE A 545 -19.80 16.11 1.19
N PRO A 546 -20.17 15.60 2.36
CA PRO A 546 -21.30 16.14 3.11
C PRO A 546 -20.99 17.54 3.63
N TYR A 547 -22.04 18.33 3.84
CA TYR A 547 -21.91 19.56 4.58
C TYR A 547 -21.76 19.28 6.07
N THR A 548 -20.83 19.98 6.70
CA THR A 548 -20.61 19.97 8.14
C THR A 548 -20.82 21.38 8.66
N ASP A 549 -21.69 21.50 9.64
CA ASP A 549 -21.98 22.79 10.27
C ASP A 549 -20.89 23.14 11.27
N LEU A 550 -20.30 24.30 11.09
CA LEU A 550 -19.26 24.84 11.97
C LEU A 550 -19.71 26.23 12.48
N VAL A 551 -19.37 26.54 13.71
CA VAL A 551 -19.63 27.83 14.31
C VAL A 551 -18.38 28.71 14.26
N PHE A 552 -18.57 30.00 13.91
CA PHE A 552 -17.53 31.00 13.90
C PHE A 552 -17.17 31.40 15.33
N VAL A 553 -15.90 31.23 15.75
CA VAL A 553 -15.47 31.42 17.13
C VAL A 553 -14.37 32.46 17.32
N ASP A 554 -13.59 32.78 16.28
CA ASP A 554 -12.45 33.71 16.42
C ASP A 554 -11.99 34.26 15.08
N GLU A 555 -11.42 35.48 15.08
CA GLU A 555 -10.80 36.06 13.88
C GLU A 555 -9.52 36.84 14.24
N TRP A 556 -8.57 36.84 13.32
CA TRP A 556 -7.34 37.62 13.45
C TRP A 556 -6.75 37.98 12.08
N THR A 557 -5.87 38.96 12.10
CA THR A 557 -5.09 39.33 10.92
C THR A 557 -3.61 39.09 11.23
N ASN A 558 -2.91 38.40 10.30
CA ASN A 558 -1.50 38.12 10.46
C ASN A 558 -0.63 39.36 10.11
N GLN A 559 0.68 39.23 10.30
CA GLN A 559 1.66 40.30 10.05
C GLN A 559 1.69 40.75 8.56
N GLU A 560 1.27 39.91 7.66
CA GLU A 560 1.18 40.17 6.21
C GLU A 560 -0.15 40.85 5.82
N GLY A 561 -1.00 41.21 6.77
CA GLY A 561 -2.31 41.81 6.50
C GLY A 561 -3.36 40.81 5.95
N ARG A 562 -3.16 39.52 6.13
CA ARG A 562 -4.15 38.49 5.73
C ARG A 562 -5.08 38.21 6.92
N SER A 563 -6.37 38.29 6.68
CA SER A 563 -7.39 38.00 7.68
C SER A 563 -7.82 36.53 7.64
N PHE A 564 -7.91 35.94 8.81
CA PHE A 564 -8.28 34.55 9.04
C PHE A 564 -9.45 34.48 10.01
N GLN A 565 -10.31 33.52 9.80
CA GLN A 565 -11.39 33.18 10.71
C GLN A 565 -11.26 31.71 11.14
N LYS A 566 -11.60 31.45 12.41
CA LYS A 566 -11.62 30.13 13.00
C LYS A 566 -13.06 29.66 13.19
N TYR A 567 -13.31 28.45 12.72
CA TYR A 567 -14.57 27.74 12.85
C TYR A 567 -14.36 26.44 13.59
N VAL A 568 -15.33 26.00 14.37
CA VAL A 568 -15.25 24.73 15.10
C VAL A 568 -16.53 23.89 14.94
N ASP A 569 -16.39 22.59 14.98
CA ASP A 569 -17.50 21.64 15.07
C ASP A 569 -17.92 21.36 16.52
N GLY A 570 -18.95 20.54 16.71
CA GLY A 570 -19.42 20.13 18.03
C GLY A 570 -18.43 19.32 18.87
N ARG A 571 -17.31 18.87 18.29
CA ARG A 571 -16.21 18.18 18.96
C ARG A 571 -14.98 19.07 19.18
N TYR A 572 -15.14 20.36 18.92
CA TYR A 572 -14.07 21.37 18.99
C TYR A 572 -12.94 21.19 17.96
N LYS A 573 -13.17 20.43 16.88
CA LYS A 573 -12.23 20.35 15.78
C LYS A 573 -12.19 21.69 15.05
N GLU A 574 -10.99 22.30 15.00
CA GLU A 574 -10.80 23.63 14.43
C GLU A 574 -10.55 23.57 12.93
N VAL A 575 -11.19 24.48 12.20
CA VAL A 575 -10.94 24.79 10.80
C VAL A 575 -10.60 26.26 10.67
N VAL A 576 -9.41 26.56 10.14
CA VAL A 576 -8.93 27.93 9.95
C VAL A 576 -9.05 28.31 8.48
N ILE A 577 -9.68 29.42 8.21
CA ILE A 577 -10.06 29.87 6.86
C ILE A 577 -9.43 31.23 6.56
N ASN A 578 -8.76 31.32 5.43
CA ASN A 578 -8.36 32.61 4.86
C ASN A 578 -9.58 33.23 4.15
N ILE A 579 -10.04 34.38 4.62
CA ILE A 579 -11.27 35.05 4.11
C ILE A 579 -11.18 35.37 2.61
N ARG A 580 -9.97 35.59 2.07
CA ARG A 580 -9.80 35.83 0.62
C ARG A 580 -10.30 34.70 -0.26
N LYS A 581 -10.28 33.46 0.27
CA LYS A 581 -10.78 32.29 -0.50
C LYS A 581 -12.30 32.15 -0.48
N PHE A 582 -12.94 32.77 0.50
CA PHE A 582 -14.40 32.69 0.72
C PHE A 582 -14.96 34.07 1.05
N PRO A 583 -15.12 34.96 0.05
CA PRO A 583 -15.55 36.35 0.27
C PRO A 583 -16.88 36.49 0.99
N GLN A 584 -17.78 35.49 0.86
CA GLN A 584 -19.06 35.45 1.55
C GLN A 584 -18.93 35.45 3.08
N LEU A 585 -17.78 35.07 3.64
CA LEU A 585 -17.51 35.08 5.08
C LEU A 585 -17.09 36.44 5.62
N LYS A 586 -16.84 37.44 4.77
CA LYS A 586 -16.34 38.76 5.15
C LYS A 586 -17.24 39.48 6.19
N HIS A 587 -18.52 39.20 6.17
CA HIS A 587 -19.51 39.80 7.07
C HIS A 587 -20.05 38.79 8.09
N ALA A 588 -19.37 37.64 8.28
CA ALA A 588 -19.76 36.68 9.29
C ALA A 588 -19.60 37.29 10.69
N LYS A 589 -20.52 36.98 11.59
CA LYS A 589 -20.50 37.41 12.99
C LYS A 589 -20.20 36.24 13.89
N LEU A 590 -19.48 36.48 14.98
CA LEU A 590 -19.20 35.49 16.01
C LEU A 590 -20.46 34.73 16.41
N GLY A 591 -20.36 33.43 16.51
CA GLY A 591 -21.48 32.54 16.82
C GLY A 591 -22.31 32.07 15.63
N GLN A 592 -22.18 32.73 14.50
CA GLN A 592 -22.90 32.31 13.29
C GLN A 592 -22.44 30.92 12.82
N VAL A 593 -23.42 30.10 12.43
CA VAL A 593 -23.16 28.78 11.90
C VAL A 593 -23.10 28.81 10.38
N TRP A 594 -22.06 28.20 9.84
CA TRP A 594 -21.85 28.06 8.40
C TRP A 594 -21.63 26.59 8.05
N SER A 595 -22.19 26.14 6.96
CA SER A 595 -22.05 24.77 6.47
C SER A 595 -20.92 24.71 5.46
N PHE A 596 -19.92 23.85 5.74
CA PHE A 596 -18.73 23.66 4.93
C PHE A 596 -18.69 22.26 4.35
N LYS A 597 -18.27 22.11 3.11
CA LYS A 597 -17.73 20.84 2.63
C LYS A 597 -16.23 20.81 2.91
N LEU A 598 -15.79 19.80 3.61
CA LEU A 598 -14.41 19.67 4.08
C LEU A 598 -13.72 18.47 3.43
N TYR A 599 -12.46 18.65 3.04
CA TYR A 599 -11.58 17.60 2.59
C TYR A 599 -10.50 17.32 3.63
N SER A 600 -10.57 16.15 4.25
CA SER A 600 -9.60 15.71 5.25
C SER A 600 -8.50 14.91 4.57
N ARG A 601 -7.26 15.36 4.69
CA ARG A 601 -6.08 14.59 4.32
C ARG A 601 -5.55 13.85 5.55
N ILE A 602 -5.01 12.66 5.33
CA ILE A 602 -4.38 11.89 6.41
C ILE A 602 -3.24 12.72 7.01
N LEU A 603 -3.28 12.95 8.33
CA LEU A 603 -2.31 13.73 9.11
C LEU A 603 -2.25 15.25 8.79
N GLU A 604 -3.16 15.78 7.98
CA GLU A 604 -3.22 17.20 7.66
C GLU A 604 -4.50 17.86 8.23
N LYS A 605 -4.51 19.19 8.24
CA LYS A 605 -5.69 19.98 8.60
C LYS A 605 -6.77 19.85 7.53
N ASP A 606 -8.03 19.88 7.94
CA ASP A 606 -9.15 19.91 7.01
C ASP A 606 -9.07 21.14 6.09
N VAL A 607 -9.25 20.88 4.80
CA VAL A 607 -9.28 21.92 3.77
C VAL A 607 -10.72 22.26 3.43
N PRO A 608 -11.18 23.48 3.62
CA PRO A 608 -12.50 23.89 3.20
C PRO A 608 -12.56 24.00 1.67
N LEU A 609 -13.57 23.35 1.09
CA LEU A 609 -13.81 23.30 -0.35
C LEU A 609 -14.84 24.33 -0.80
N THR A 610 -15.96 24.41 -0.09
CA THR A 610 -17.03 25.38 -0.31
C THR A 610 -17.76 25.67 1.00
N VAL A 611 -18.48 26.77 1.03
CA VAL A 611 -19.19 27.24 2.22
C VAL A 611 -20.51 27.91 1.83
N LYS A 612 -21.54 27.69 2.65
CA LYS A 612 -22.81 28.39 2.57
C LYS A 612 -23.32 28.74 3.96
N ARG A 613 -24.20 29.74 4.05
CA ARG A 613 -24.86 30.06 5.32
C ARG A 613 -25.71 28.88 5.77
N SER A 614 -25.52 28.42 7.00
CA SER A 614 -26.37 27.42 7.61
C SER A 614 -27.70 28.04 8.09
N GLN A 615 -28.75 27.24 8.10
CA GLN A 615 -30.04 27.62 8.72
C GLN A 615 -30.09 27.24 10.21
N VAL A 616 -29.04 26.61 10.71
CA VAL A 616 -28.91 26.18 12.10
C VAL A 616 -28.74 27.43 13.00
N VAL A 617 -29.35 27.38 14.16
CA VAL A 617 -29.33 28.50 15.13
C VAL A 617 -27.87 28.80 15.55
N ASP A 618 -27.54 30.07 15.67
CA ASP A 618 -26.22 30.53 16.11
C ASP A 618 -25.80 29.85 17.42
N TRP A 619 -24.52 29.46 17.51
CA TRP A 619 -23.91 28.71 18.61
C TRP A 619 -24.41 27.27 18.80
N SER A 620 -25.49 26.83 18.13
CA SER A 620 -26.13 25.54 18.43
C SER A 620 -25.28 24.32 18.08
N VAL A 621 -24.24 24.48 17.28
CA VAL A 621 -23.25 23.42 16.97
C VAL A 621 -22.44 23.03 18.19
N LEU A 622 -22.16 23.98 19.07
CA LEU A 622 -21.40 23.68 20.29
C LEU A 622 -22.26 22.91 21.30
N PRO A 623 -21.67 21.96 22.02
CA PRO A 623 -22.39 21.20 23.02
C PRO A 623 -22.92 22.10 24.14
N VAL A 624 -24.13 21.82 24.59
CA VAL A 624 -24.68 22.48 25.78
C VAL A 624 -23.97 21.94 27.00
N GLN A 625 -23.52 22.84 27.86
CA GLN A 625 -23.06 22.50 29.19
C GLN A 625 -23.95 23.11 30.25
N TYR A 626 -23.92 22.53 31.40
CA TYR A 626 -24.64 23.03 32.56
C TYR A 626 -23.64 23.48 33.60
N GLY A 627 -23.96 24.58 34.28
CA GLY A 627 -23.10 25.15 35.28
C GLY A 627 -23.88 25.48 36.52
N TYR A 628 -23.15 25.49 37.64
CA TYR A 628 -23.62 25.92 38.93
C TYR A 628 -22.85 27.18 39.33
N VAL A 629 -23.54 28.29 39.57
CA VAL A 629 -22.96 29.55 40.01
C VAL A 629 -22.58 29.45 41.50
N GLN A 630 -21.33 29.12 41.75
CA GLN A 630 -20.83 28.92 43.10
C GLN A 630 -20.60 30.24 43.85
N TYR A 631 -20.12 31.27 43.14
CA TYR A 631 -19.82 32.57 43.71
C TYR A 631 -19.97 33.68 42.68
N VAL A 632 -20.48 34.81 43.10
CA VAL A 632 -20.55 36.06 42.31
C VAL A 632 -19.60 37.07 42.90
N ASN A 633 -18.57 37.44 42.15
CA ASN A 633 -17.65 38.53 42.56
C ASN A 633 -18.19 39.85 41.97
N GLU A 634 -18.85 40.64 42.82
CA GLU A 634 -19.49 41.91 42.40
C GLU A 634 -18.44 42.98 42.06
N ASP A 635 -17.32 43.01 42.81
CA ASP A 635 -16.26 43.98 42.57
C ASP A 635 -15.60 43.83 41.22
N LYS A 636 -15.34 42.57 40.85
CA LYS A 636 -14.74 42.20 39.55
C LYS A 636 -15.75 41.92 38.45
N LYS A 637 -17.04 41.96 38.77
CA LYS A 637 -18.15 41.59 37.85
C LYS A 637 -17.92 40.22 37.18
N VAL A 638 -17.66 39.20 37.98
CA VAL A 638 -17.34 37.85 37.48
C VAL A 638 -18.17 36.80 38.20
N TYR A 639 -18.80 35.90 37.41
CA TYR A 639 -19.35 34.67 37.92
C TYR A 639 -18.28 33.61 38.03
N HIS A 640 -18.23 32.91 39.16
CA HIS A 640 -17.47 31.68 39.35
C HIS A 640 -18.43 30.50 39.14
N VAL A 641 -18.29 29.81 38.02
CA VAL A 641 -19.19 28.77 37.61
C VAL A 641 -18.47 27.44 37.57
N TYR A 642 -18.98 26.44 38.31
CA TYR A 642 -18.56 25.04 38.10
C TYR A 642 -19.39 24.41 37.01
N THR A 643 -18.71 23.84 36.04
CA THR A 643 -19.35 23.09 34.92
C THR A 643 -19.68 21.66 35.33
N GLN A 644 -20.50 21.00 34.54
CA GLN A 644 -20.79 19.56 34.73
C GLN A 644 -19.55 18.66 34.68
N ASP A 645 -18.46 19.10 34.03
CA ASP A 645 -17.17 18.40 33.99
C ASP A 645 -16.27 18.77 35.21
N SER A 646 -16.82 19.43 36.19
CA SER A 646 -16.10 19.92 37.40
C SER A 646 -14.99 20.94 37.12
N GLN A 647 -15.04 21.64 36.00
CA GLN A 647 -14.14 22.73 35.69
C GLN A 647 -14.66 24.04 36.26
N LEU A 648 -13.78 24.81 36.90
CA LEU A 648 -14.11 26.17 37.33
C LEU A 648 -13.85 27.12 36.16
N VAL A 649 -14.87 27.82 35.71
CA VAL A 649 -14.80 28.85 34.67
C VAL A 649 -15.23 30.18 35.22
N TYR A 650 -14.70 31.25 34.62
CA TYR A 650 -14.96 32.63 35.02
C TYR A 650 -15.64 33.34 33.87
N GLU A 651 -16.87 33.81 34.11
CA GLU A 651 -17.63 34.59 33.14
C GLU A 651 -17.84 36.03 33.62
N HIS A 652 -17.41 36.99 32.79
CA HIS A 652 -17.57 38.39 33.07
C HIS A 652 -18.97 38.89 32.68
N TYR A 653 -19.57 39.71 33.47
CA TYR A 653 -20.87 40.28 33.16
C TYR A 653 -20.88 41.81 33.16
N GLN A 654 -21.71 42.38 32.30
CA GLN A 654 -22.00 43.82 32.31
C GLN A 654 -23.18 44.14 33.23
N LYS A 655 -24.20 43.30 33.24
CA LYS A 655 -25.37 43.32 34.09
C LYS A 655 -25.46 41.96 34.82
N LYS A 656 -25.78 42.06 36.14
CA LYS A 656 -25.92 40.83 36.92
C LYS A 656 -27.26 40.16 36.59
N ASP A 657 -27.21 38.99 35.98
CA ASP A 657 -28.34 38.19 35.59
C ASP A 657 -28.51 36.91 36.40
N PHE A 658 -27.48 36.53 37.18
CA PHE A 658 -27.46 35.28 37.96
C PHE A 658 -27.01 35.50 39.37
N GLU A 659 -27.56 34.67 40.28
CA GLU A 659 -27.24 34.67 41.68
C GLU A 659 -26.45 33.40 42.06
N LYS A 660 -25.77 33.47 43.22
CA LYS A 660 -25.14 32.23 43.77
C LYS A 660 -26.20 31.17 44.02
N GLY A 661 -25.92 29.93 43.63
CA GLY A 661 -26.81 28.77 43.78
C GLY A 661 -27.69 28.52 42.58
N GLU A 662 -27.66 29.39 41.57
CA GLU A 662 -28.44 29.15 40.36
C GLU A 662 -27.74 28.25 39.37
N PHE A 663 -28.55 27.50 38.64
CA PHE A 663 -28.10 26.66 37.51
C PHE A 663 -28.27 27.43 36.19
N ILE A 664 -27.28 27.29 35.35
CA ILE A 664 -27.24 27.92 34.05
C ILE A 664 -26.92 26.87 32.97
N SER A 665 -27.47 27.05 31.79
CA SER A 665 -27.05 26.35 30.60
C SER A 665 -26.31 27.30 29.68
N PHE A 666 -25.24 26.82 29.07
CA PHE A 666 -24.42 27.63 28.17
C PHE A 666 -23.72 26.74 27.17
N ARG A 667 -23.11 27.35 26.18
CA ARG A 667 -22.28 26.67 25.21
C ARG A 667 -20.83 27.06 25.43
N VAL A 668 -19.91 26.11 25.26
CA VAL A 668 -18.51 26.36 25.50
C VAL A 668 -17.69 26.15 24.25
N TYR A 669 -16.62 26.93 24.15
CA TYR A 669 -15.51 26.66 23.26
C TYR A 669 -14.28 26.43 24.11
N LYS A 670 -13.67 25.21 23.94
CA LYS A 670 -12.44 24.85 24.66
C LYS A 670 -11.25 25.13 23.76
N ARG A 671 -10.40 26.07 24.16
CA ARG A 671 -9.15 26.40 23.45
C ARG A 671 -7.93 26.10 24.31
N VAL A 672 -6.85 25.67 23.67
CA VAL A 672 -5.57 25.44 24.35
C VAL A 672 -4.70 26.69 24.20
N ALA A 673 -4.32 27.30 25.31
CA ALA A 673 -3.37 28.40 25.33
C ALA A 673 -2.35 28.19 26.47
N ASN A 674 -1.08 28.32 26.16
CA ASN A 674 0.02 28.14 27.14
C ASN A 674 -0.05 26.83 27.92
N LEU A 675 -0.33 25.68 27.20
CA LEU A 675 -0.49 24.33 27.77
C LEU A 675 -1.68 24.21 28.76
N LYS A 676 -2.58 25.17 28.81
CA LYS A 676 -3.80 25.13 29.61
C LYS A 676 -5.02 25.15 28.70
N THR A 677 -6.02 24.35 29.04
CA THR A 677 -7.33 24.42 28.41
C THR A 677 -8.09 25.58 29.01
N LEU A 678 -8.39 26.59 28.20
CA LEU A 678 -9.28 27.70 28.56
C LEU A 678 -10.67 27.38 28.05
N VAL A 679 -11.68 27.82 28.76
CA VAL A 679 -13.10 27.62 28.46
C VAL A 679 -13.75 28.97 28.28
N ASP A 680 -14.14 29.29 27.05
CA ASP A 680 -14.89 30.49 26.73
C ASP A 680 -16.39 30.12 26.68
N ILE A 681 -17.21 30.93 27.34
CA ILE A 681 -18.64 30.67 27.53
C ILE A 681 -19.46 31.53 26.55
N TYR A 682 -20.43 30.92 25.90
CA TYR A 682 -21.33 31.57 24.95
C TYR A 682 -22.77 31.16 25.22
N SER A 683 -23.73 32.02 24.84
CA SER A 683 -25.17 31.72 24.85
C SER A 683 -25.69 31.27 26.23
N ILE A 684 -25.31 32.01 27.26
CA ILE A 684 -25.72 31.74 28.65
C ILE A 684 -27.22 31.96 28.83
N LYS A 685 -27.86 31.00 29.55
CA LYS A 685 -29.28 31.10 29.94
C LYS A 685 -29.48 30.47 31.32
N LYS A 686 -30.48 30.98 32.08
CA LYS A 686 -30.93 30.31 33.29
C LYS A 686 -31.51 28.93 32.91
N CYS A 687 -31.25 27.93 33.71
CA CYS A 687 -31.68 26.56 33.50
C CYS A 687 -32.47 26.05 34.68
N GLU A 688 -33.48 25.22 34.42
CA GLU A 688 -34.22 24.51 35.46
C GLU A 688 -33.30 23.58 36.24
N PRO A 689 -33.31 23.63 37.59
CA PRO A 689 -32.41 22.83 38.42
C PRO A 689 -32.50 21.32 38.11
N THR A 690 -33.70 20.79 37.82
CA THR A 690 -33.93 19.39 37.53
C THR A 690 -33.24 18.90 36.27
N ILE A 691 -33.18 19.76 35.23
CA ILE A 691 -32.51 19.49 33.98
C ILE A 691 -30.99 19.57 34.18
N ALA A 692 -30.52 20.63 34.84
CA ALA A 692 -29.09 20.86 35.01
C ALA A 692 -28.44 19.80 35.87
N ILE A 693 -29.06 19.42 37.01
CA ILE A 693 -28.46 18.55 38.02
C ILE A 693 -28.21 17.14 37.47
N SER A 694 -29.10 16.64 36.58
CA SER A 694 -28.98 15.32 35.96
C SER A 694 -27.75 15.19 35.06
N ASN A 695 -27.13 16.31 34.66
CA ASN A 695 -25.94 16.38 33.85
C ASN A 695 -24.63 16.48 34.67
N PHE A 696 -24.74 16.73 35.99
CA PHE A 696 -23.57 16.68 36.86
C PHE A 696 -23.18 15.24 37.19
N LYS A 697 -21.97 15.09 37.73
CA LYS A 697 -21.50 13.80 38.20
C LYS A 697 -22.45 13.27 39.29
N SER A 698 -22.77 11.99 39.22
CA SER A 698 -23.55 11.33 40.24
C SER A 698 -22.89 10.02 40.67
N SER A 699 -23.09 9.66 41.94
CA SER A 699 -22.62 8.39 42.47
C SER A 699 -23.62 7.83 43.48
N VAL A 700 -23.70 6.52 43.53
CA VAL A 700 -24.41 5.83 44.61
C VAL A 700 -23.43 5.59 45.75
N VAL A 701 -23.67 6.22 46.88
CA VAL A 701 -22.84 6.21 48.07
C VAL A 701 -23.53 5.46 49.20
N ALA A 702 -22.76 4.89 50.09
CA ALA A 702 -23.32 4.26 51.30
C ALA A 702 -23.09 5.15 52.51
N VAL A 703 -24.04 5.15 53.43
CA VAL A 703 -23.94 5.78 54.73
C VAL A 703 -23.28 4.79 55.70
N ASP A 704 -22.04 5.13 56.13
CA ASP A 704 -21.27 4.27 57.06
C ASP A 704 -21.28 4.74 58.49
N GLY A 705 -21.88 5.93 58.77
CA GLY A 705 -22.01 6.48 60.12
C GLY A 705 -23.05 7.61 60.19
N VAL A 706 -23.81 7.64 61.30
CA VAL A 706 -24.80 8.69 61.61
C VAL A 706 -24.51 9.19 63.00
N ASN A 707 -24.53 10.54 63.19
CA ASN A 707 -24.40 11.18 64.47
C ASN A 707 -25.61 12.11 64.70
N GLU A 708 -26.56 11.66 65.45
CA GLU A 708 -27.79 12.40 65.76
C GLU A 708 -27.57 13.65 66.64
N GLU A 709 -26.59 13.60 67.55
CA GLU A 709 -26.27 14.72 68.41
C GLU A 709 -25.72 15.91 67.59
N LYS A 710 -24.83 15.60 66.64
CA LYS A 710 -24.22 16.60 65.73
C LYS A 710 -25.05 16.89 64.48
N LYS A 711 -26.17 16.18 64.32
CA LYS A 711 -27.10 16.29 63.21
C LYS A 711 -26.35 16.16 61.84
N LEU A 712 -25.61 15.07 61.68
CA LEU A 712 -24.85 14.78 60.46
C LEU A 712 -24.73 13.30 60.21
N PHE A 713 -24.44 12.93 58.98
CA PHE A 713 -24.05 11.56 58.56
C PHE A 713 -22.80 11.59 57.70
N HIS A 714 -22.07 10.49 57.75
CA HIS A 714 -20.89 10.24 56.92
C HIS A 714 -21.24 9.34 55.75
N TYR A 715 -20.68 9.61 54.59
CA TYR A 715 -20.89 8.81 53.39
C TYR A 715 -19.57 8.37 52.78
N VAL A 716 -19.56 7.24 52.06
CA VAL A 716 -18.44 6.66 51.33
C VAL A 716 -18.83 6.39 49.92
N MET A 717 -17.99 6.86 48.97
CA MET A 717 -18.21 6.70 47.52
C MET A 717 -17.65 5.37 46.97
N GLY A 718 -16.62 4.83 47.61
CA GLY A 718 -15.95 3.58 47.21
C GLY A 718 -14.57 3.43 47.83
N TYR A 719 -13.94 2.26 47.58
CA TYR A 719 -12.59 1.98 48.07
C TYR A 719 -11.58 2.97 47.49
N GLN A 720 -10.78 3.59 48.37
CA GLN A 720 -9.85 4.66 48.04
C GLN A 720 -10.47 5.86 47.30
N GLN A 721 -11.77 6.05 47.41
CA GLN A 721 -12.49 7.19 46.87
C GLN A 721 -12.82 8.22 47.97
N PRO A 722 -13.15 9.47 47.57
CA PRO A 722 -13.53 10.47 48.56
C PRO A 722 -14.68 10.00 49.44
N SER A 723 -14.57 10.33 50.71
CA SER A 723 -15.65 10.21 51.69
C SER A 723 -15.89 11.58 52.32
N GLY A 724 -17.03 11.77 52.95
CA GLY A 724 -17.36 13.03 53.52
C GLY A 724 -18.51 13.04 54.51
N VAL A 725 -18.74 14.21 55.13
CA VAL A 725 -19.80 14.44 56.08
C VAL A 725 -20.83 15.38 55.49
N ILE A 726 -22.11 15.07 55.72
CA ILE A 726 -23.25 15.89 55.30
C ILE A 726 -24.03 16.26 56.54
N HIS A 727 -24.27 17.54 56.72
CA HIS A 727 -25.10 18.04 57.82
C HIS A 727 -26.58 18.02 57.45
N TYR A 728 -27.48 17.79 58.43
CA TYR A 728 -28.92 17.73 58.23
C TYR A 728 -29.53 19.05 57.72
N ASN A 729 -28.86 20.16 57.85
CA ASN A 729 -29.27 21.44 57.24
C ASN A 729 -29.00 21.55 55.73
N GLN A 730 -28.29 20.58 55.20
CA GLN A 730 -27.96 20.56 53.75
C GLN A 730 -28.88 19.64 52.94
N THR A 731 -29.71 18.84 53.65
CA THR A 731 -30.61 17.90 52.98
C THR A 731 -31.78 17.50 53.89
N ASP A 732 -32.92 17.20 53.30
CA ASP A 732 -34.07 16.67 54.01
C ASP A 732 -33.98 15.17 54.22
N VAL A 733 -32.98 14.53 53.68
CA VAL A 733 -32.77 13.08 53.82
C VAL A 733 -32.25 12.78 55.22
N ARG A 734 -32.93 11.81 55.91
CA ARG A 734 -32.51 11.27 57.20
C ARG A 734 -32.19 9.80 56.99
N PRO A 735 -30.92 9.48 56.76
CA PRO A 735 -30.54 8.10 56.48
C PRO A 735 -30.15 7.39 57.78
N VAL A 736 -30.14 6.04 57.70
CA VAL A 736 -29.51 5.16 58.67
C VAL A 736 -28.25 4.52 58.08
N VAL A 737 -27.42 3.93 58.95
CA VAL A 737 -26.23 3.21 58.52
C VAL A 737 -26.63 2.08 57.59
N GLY A 738 -25.98 1.99 56.44
CA GLY A 738 -26.25 1.04 55.35
C GLY A 738 -27.24 1.54 54.29
N ASP A 739 -27.84 2.71 54.46
CA ASP A 739 -28.65 3.31 53.41
C ASP A 739 -27.75 3.68 52.18
N LEU A 740 -28.30 3.39 50.97
CA LEU A 740 -27.71 3.86 49.75
C LEU A 740 -28.40 5.16 49.30
N LEU A 741 -27.55 6.17 48.97
CA LEU A 741 -28.03 7.46 48.53
C LEU A 741 -27.39 7.79 47.17
N ARG A 742 -28.13 8.42 46.28
CA ARG A 742 -27.60 9.02 45.08
C ARG A 742 -27.21 10.47 45.34
N ILE A 743 -25.92 10.79 45.22
CA ILE A 743 -25.43 12.15 45.30
C ILE A 743 -25.17 12.70 43.93
N TYR A 744 -25.46 13.97 43.70
CA TYR A 744 -25.03 14.77 42.53
C TYR A 744 -24.02 15.79 43.03
N TYR A 745 -22.90 15.91 42.29
CA TYR A 745 -21.77 16.65 42.80
C TYR A 745 -20.89 17.22 41.69
N TYR A 746 -20.01 18.15 42.05
CA TYR A 746 -18.84 18.52 41.30
C TYR A 746 -17.58 18.34 42.15
N GLU A 747 -16.45 18.20 41.50
CA GLU A 747 -15.15 18.07 42.17
C GLU A 747 -14.42 19.40 42.06
N ARG A 748 -13.79 19.83 43.14
CA ARG A 748 -12.89 20.96 43.14
C ARG A 748 -11.55 20.62 43.79
N GLU A 749 -10.51 21.26 43.37
CA GLU A 749 -9.20 21.12 43.94
C GLU A 749 -9.03 22.14 45.09
N LYS A 750 -8.60 21.67 46.25
CA LYS A 750 -8.22 22.49 47.38
C LYS A 750 -6.77 22.18 47.76
N LYS A 751 -5.92 23.25 47.83
CA LYS A 751 -4.57 23.09 48.35
C LYS A 751 -4.62 22.73 49.83
N ASP A 752 -3.76 21.80 50.23
CA ASP A 752 -3.66 21.45 51.68
C ASP A 752 -3.10 22.64 52.45
N GLU A 753 -3.70 22.97 53.56
CA GLU A 753 -3.31 24.13 54.38
C GLU A 753 -1.94 23.96 55.05
N LYS A 754 -1.56 22.70 55.32
CA LYS A 754 -0.27 22.35 55.94
C LYS A 754 0.83 22.01 54.96
N LEU A 755 0.46 21.56 53.75
CA LEU A 755 1.37 21.18 52.66
C LEU A 755 0.87 21.81 51.36
N PRO A 756 1.19 23.06 51.04
CA PRO A 756 0.68 23.78 49.89
C PRO A 756 1.05 23.14 48.52
N SER A 757 2.04 22.24 48.51
CA SER A 757 2.40 21.45 47.34
C SER A 757 1.42 20.29 47.06
N LEU A 758 0.59 19.93 48.03
CA LEU A 758 -0.38 18.86 47.91
C LEU A 758 -1.78 19.44 47.62
N THR A 759 -2.36 19.02 46.51
CA THR A 759 -3.73 19.38 46.14
C THR A 759 -4.65 18.22 46.40
N ARG A 760 -5.73 18.41 47.17
CA ARG A 760 -6.75 17.39 47.42
C ARG A 760 -7.99 17.66 46.59
N LYS A 761 -8.59 16.62 46.04
CA LYS A 761 -9.93 16.70 45.44
C LYS A 761 -10.99 16.69 46.53
N ILE A 762 -11.85 17.66 46.51
CA ILE A 762 -12.99 17.79 47.42
C ILE A 762 -14.26 17.61 46.57
N VAL A 763 -15.18 16.79 47.03
CA VAL A 763 -16.51 16.62 46.47
C VAL A 763 -17.46 17.62 47.10
N GLU A 764 -18.05 18.48 46.29
CA GLU A 764 -19.09 19.44 46.71
C GLU A 764 -20.43 18.93 46.23
N ILE A 765 -21.31 18.65 47.18
CA ILE A 765 -22.61 18.02 46.88
C ILE A 765 -23.62 19.11 46.52
N LEU A 766 -24.33 18.87 45.43
CA LEU A 766 -25.39 19.73 44.90
C LEU A 766 -26.78 19.25 45.39
N LYS A 767 -26.99 17.93 45.34
CA LYS A 767 -28.26 17.31 45.73
C LYS A 767 -28.05 15.87 46.20
N ILE A 768 -28.95 15.41 47.06
CA ILE A 768 -28.98 14.05 47.59
C ILE A 768 -30.39 13.51 47.40
N ASP A 769 -30.49 12.35 46.83
CA ASP A 769 -31.77 11.62 46.65
C ASP A 769 -31.63 10.21 47.26
N LYS A 770 -32.74 9.66 47.78
CA LYS A 770 -32.80 8.23 48.09
C LYS A 770 -32.75 7.45 46.81
N THR A 771 -32.09 6.32 46.81
CA THR A 771 -32.01 5.44 45.61
C THR A 771 -32.28 3.99 45.99
N THR A 772 -32.81 3.27 45.00
CA THR A 772 -32.95 1.81 45.06
C THR A 772 -31.81 1.09 44.30
N ASP A 773 -30.92 1.83 43.70
CA ASP A 773 -29.80 1.26 42.99
C ASP A 773 -28.80 0.64 43.94
N THR A 774 -28.27 -0.51 43.58
CA THR A 774 -27.27 -1.24 44.34
C THR A 774 -25.85 -0.84 43.94
N ASN A 775 -24.94 -0.86 44.91
CA ASN A 775 -23.52 -0.63 44.69
C ASN A 775 -22.68 -1.57 45.56
N GLU A 776 -22.28 -2.72 44.99
CA GLU A 776 -21.52 -3.75 45.74
C GLU A 776 -20.11 -3.24 46.16
N GLY A 777 -19.65 -2.16 45.57
CA GLY A 777 -18.40 -1.50 45.97
C GLY A 777 -18.46 -0.83 47.34
N VAL A 778 -19.66 -0.46 47.80
CA VAL A 778 -19.87 0.25 49.09
C VAL A 778 -20.78 -0.46 50.07
N LEU A 779 -21.66 -1.36 49.58
CA LEU A 779 -22.55 -2.15 50.38
C LEU A 779 -22.51 -3.60 49.89
N ARG A 780 -22.32 -4.56 50.78
CA ARG A 780 -22.30 -6.00 50.47
C ARG A 780 -23.19 -6.81 51.37
N GLU A 781 -23.83 -7.80 50.79
CA GLU A 781 -24.46 -8.87 51.55
C GLU A 781 -23.50 -10.05 51.58
N PHE A 782 -23.44 -10.73 52.72
CA PHE A 782 -22.66 -11.93 52.91
C PHE A 782 -23.46 -12.99 53.69
N SER A 783 -23.07 -14.23 53.52
CA SER A 783 -23.65 -15.35 54.28
C SER A 783 -22.55 -16.37 54.56
N GLY A 784 -22.44 -16.82 55.80
CA GLY A 784 -21.41 -17.76 56.19
C GLY A 784 -21.55 -18.26 57.60
N ARG A 785 -20.56 -19.05 58.07
CA ARG A 785 -20.48 -19.47 59.46
C ARG A 785 -19.80 -18.42 60.28
N LEU A 786 -20.48 -17.89 61.30
CA LEU A 786 -19.94 -16.95 62.23
C LEU A 786 -19.13 -17.72 63.31
N SER A 787 -17.89 -17.29 63.51
CA SER A 787 -16.99 -17.82 64.52
C SER A 787 -16.80 -16.80 65.64
N VAL A 788 -17.33 -17.07 66.78
CA VAL A 788 -17.24 -16.18 67.94
C VAL A 788 -15.90 -16.33 68.65
N LYS A 789 -15.34 -15.22 69.07
CA LYS A 789 -14.16 -15.13 69.92
C LYS A 789 -14.57 -14.55 71.24
N TYR A 790 -14.11 -15.19 72.30
CA TYR A 790 -14.48 -14.83 73.67
C TYR A 790 -13.35 -14.08 74.38
N HIS A 791 -13.69 -13.17 75.22
CA HIS A 791 -12.70 -12.47 76.07
C HIS A 791 -12.05 -13.47 77.03
N GLY A 792 -10.75 -13.52 77.10
CA GLY A 792 -10.03 -14.38 78.01
C GLY A 792 -9.51 -15.72 77.54
N GLY A 793 -9.36 -15.92 76.23
CA GLY A 793 -8.90 -17.19 75.63
C GLY A 793 -7.40 -17.45 75.60
N GLY A 794 -6.53 -16.88 76.48
CA GLY A 794 -5.09 -17.13 76.50
C GLY A 794 -4.49 -17.30 77.86
N PRO A 795 -3.38 -18.03 78.02
CA PRO A 795 -2.80 -18.41 79.35
C PRO A 795 -2.21 -17.22 80.12
N ASP A 796 -2.22 -16.02 79.61
CA ASP A 796 -1.65 -14.78 80.18
C ASP A 796 -2.71 -13.67 80.45
N CYS A 797 -3.98 -14.05 80.55
CA CYS A 797 -5.06 -13.08 80.75
C CYS A 797 -5.34 -12.93 82.28
N TRP A 798 -5.08 -11.73 82.84
CA TRP A 798 -5.18 -11.35 84.18
C TRP A 798 -6.61 -11.04 84.64
N CYS A 799 -7.66 -11.37 83.90
CA CYS A 799 -9.02 -10.89 84.09
C CYS A 799 -9.98 -11.99 84.63
N PHE A 800 -9.47 -13.12 85.16
CA PHE A 800 -10.27 -14.15 85.72
C PHE A 800 -9.94 -14.36 87.26
N ASP A 801 -10.67 -13.73 88.16
CA ASP A 801 -10.64 -14.03 89.60
C ASP A 801 -11.91 -14.81 90.09
N ASP A 802 -12.86 -15.10 89.18
CA ASP A 802 -14.06 -15.94 89.52
C ASP A 802 -14.37 -17.02 88.47
N GLU A 803 -14.33 -18.25 88.83
CA GLU A 803 -14.55 -19.45 88.05
C GLU A 803 -15.98 -19.64 87.50
N ASP A 804 -16.93 -18.73 87.80
CA ASP A 804 -18.37 -18.91 87.56
C ASP A 804 -18.98 -17.91 86.53
N ASP A 805 -18.22 -16.98 85.91
CA ASP A 805 -18.78 -16.06 84.95
C ASP A 805 -18.69 -16.60 83.51
N PRO A 806 -19.83 -16.67 82.77
CA PRO A 806 -19.79 -17.18 81.40
C PRO A 806 -19.00 -16.29 80.55
N ALA A 807 -18.05 -16.84 79.84
CA ALA A 807 -17.20 -16.08 78.85
C ALA A 807 -18.06 -15.27 77.87
N GLU A 808 -17.99 -13.95 77.97
CA GLU A 808 -18.74 -13.06 77.05
C GLU A 808 -18.12 -13.01 75.70
N PRO A 809 -18.93 -13.01 74.61
CA PRO A 809 -18.46 -12.81 73.27
C PRO A 809 -17.79 -11.45 73.11
N ASP A 810 -16.52 -11.40 72.63
CA ASP A 810 -15.78 -10.17 72.44
C ASP A 810 -15.91 -9.65 70.99
N PHE A 811 -15.72 -10.53 70.03
CA PHE A 811 -15.95 -10.29 68.64
C PHE A 811 -16.15 -11.57 67.82
N ALA A 812 -16.54 -11.47 66.60
CA ALA A 812 -16.64 -12.59 65.68
C ALA A 812 -16.16 -12.32 64.30
N PHE A 813 -15.98 -13.39 63.53
CA PHE A 813 -15.69 -13.31 62.08
C PHE A 813 -16.65 -14.17 61.28
N VAL A 814 -17.02 -13.63 60.09
CA VAL A 814 -17.58 -14.42 59.01
C VAL A 814 -16.69 -14.20 57.81
N ASP A 815 -15.91 -15.20 57.43
CA ASP A 815 -14.83 -15.06 56.46
C ASP A 815 -13.90 -13.87 56.82
N ASN A 816 -13.86 -12.85 56.01
CA ASN A 816 -13.05 -11.63 56.22
C ASN A 816 -13.83 -10.48 56.89
N TYR A 817 -15.07 -10.67 57.29
CA TYR A 817 -15.87 -9.63 57.92
C TYR A 817 -15.75 -9.72 59.47
N TYR A 818 -15.21 -8.65 60.02
CA TYR A 818 -15.13 -8.48 61.47
C TYR A 818 -16.48 -8.02 62.05
N ILE A 819 -16.95 -8.69 63.05
CA ILE A 819 -18.23 -8.41 63.74
C ILE A 819 -17.94 -7.95 65.18
N HIS A 820 -18.26 -6.68 65.43
CA HIS A 820 -18.01 -6.05 66.72
C HIS A 820 -18.91 -6.58 67.78
N ARG A 821 -18.42 -6.61 69.02
CA ARG A 821 -19.17 -7.05 70.28
C ARG A 821 -20.59 -6.49 70.35
N ASN A 822 -20.75 -5.20 70.04
CA ASN A 822 -22.07 -4.56 70.11
C ASN A 822 -23.15 -5.24 69.24
N LEU A 823 -22.73 -5.71 68.05
CA LEU A 823 -23.65 -6.44 67.16
C LEU A 823 -23.97 -7.84 67.73
N LEU A 824 -23.00 -8.55 68.29
CA LEU A 824 -23.23 -9.84 68.89
C LEU A 824 -24.25 -9.70 70.03
N THR A 825 -24.09 -8.71 70.90
CA THR A 825 -24.99 -8.38 71.96
C THR A 825 -26.39 -7.98 71.44
N GLN A 826 -26.44 -7.10 70.44
CA GLN A 826 -27.71 -6.64 69.85
C GLN A 826 -28.53 -7.80 69.29
N TYR A 827 -27.88 -8.73 68.64
CA TYR A 827 -28.53 -9.89 67.99
C TYR A 827 -28.52 -11.13 68.87
N LYS A 828 -28.06 -10.99 70.10
CA LYS A 828 -28.03 -12.07 71.14
C LYS A 828 -27.28 -13.32 70.67
N ILE A 829 -26.18 -13.14 69.94
CA ILE A 829 -25.34 -14.23 69.44
C ILE A 829 -24.26 -14.54 70.48
N THR A 830 -24.33 -15.71 71.05
CA THR A 830 -23.40 -16.17 72.11
C THR A 830 -22.55 -17.36 71.71
N SER A 831 -22.74 -17.93 70.52
CA SER A 831 -21.98 -19.09 70.03
C SER A 831 -21.94 -19.12 68.52
N ASP A 832 -21.03 -19.90 67.90
CA ASP A 832 -20.92 -20.13 66.49
C ASP A 832 -22.26 -20.51 65.88
N CYS A 833 -22.69 -19.80 64.87
CA CYS A 833 -23.94 -20.04 64.15
C CYS A 833 -23.78 -19.71 62.66
N LYS A 834 -24.79 -20.05 61.85
CA LYS A 834 -24.84 -19.53 60.44
C LYS A 834 -25.57 -18.21 60.44
N VAL A 835 -25.00 -17.24 59.75
CA VAL A 835 -25.60 -15.92 59.64
C VAL A 835 -25.60 -15.41 58.19
N LYS A 836 -26.53 -14.54 57.94
CA LYS A 836 -26.55 -13.63 56.78
C LYS A 836 -26.33 -12.23 57.33
N GLY A 837 -25.53 -11.46 56.63
CA GLY A 837 -25.19 -10.13 57.12
C GLY A 837 -25.06 -9.11 56.00
N LYS A 838 -25.05 -7.84 56.39
CA LYS A 838 -24.78 -6.70 55.52
C LYS A 838 -23.60 -5.91 56.07
N ALA A 839 -22.69 -5.57 55.20
CA ALA A 839 -21.53 -4.76 55.54
C ALA A 839 -21.46 -3.53 54.62
N VAL A 840 -21.11 -2.39 55.19
CA VAL A 840 -20.88 -1.14 54.51
C VAL A 840 -19.37 -0.83 54.51
N LEU A 841 -18.84 -0.27 53.42
CA LEU A 841 -17.48 0.21 53.36
C LEU A 841 -17.35 1.45 54.23
N GLY A 842 -16.39 1.48 55.13
CA GLY A 842 -16.13 2.60 56.01
C GLY A 842 -15.20 3.63 55.41
N GLY A 843 -15.18 4.87 55.90
CA GLY A 843 -14.26 5.90 55.43
C GLY A 843 -12.77 5.57 55.70
N ASP A 844 -12.47 4.51 56.41
CA ASP A 844 -11.12 3.94 56.63
C ASP A 844 -10.78 2.78 55.67
N ASP A 845 -11.53 2.65 54.61
CA ASP A 845 -11.44 1.58 53.62
C ASP A 845 -11.64 0.16 54.16
N LYS A 846 -12.27 0.02 55.36
CA LYS A 846 -12.59 -1.29 55.95
C LYS A 846 -14.07 -1.55 55.91
N TRP A 847 -14.42 -2.80 55.76
CA TRP A 847 -15.82 -3.24 55.77
C TRP A 847 -16.32 -3.31 57.22
N LYS A 848 -17.41 -2.60 57.53
CA LYS A 848 -18.08 -2.55 58.81
C LYS A 848 -19.41 -3.29 58.70
N VAL A 849 -19.59 -4.37 59.50
CA VAL A 849 -20.85 -5.06 59.56
C VAL A 849 -21.81 -4.25 60.43
N PHE A 850 -23.02 -4.02 59.97
CA PHE A 850 -24.04 -3.24 60.68
C PHE A 850 -25.37 -3.96 60.85
N TRP A 851 -25.56 -5.10 60.15
CA TRP A 851 -26.78 -5.89 60.25
C TRP A 851 -26.45 -7.38 60.15
N LEU A 852 -27.18 -8.20 60.97
CA LEU A 852 -27.04 -9.66 61.02
C LEU A 852 -28.42 -10.34 61.16
N GLU A 853 -28.53 -11.52 60.58
CA GLU A 853 -29.68 -12.45 60.75
C GLU A 853 -29.11 -13.87 60.94
N VAL A 854 -29.55 -14.56 61.99
CA VAL A 854 -29.19 -15.96 62.24
C VAL A 854 -30.09 -16.83 61.35
N ILE A 855 -29.48 -17.74 60.54
CA ILE A 855 -30.21 -18.64 59.63
C ILE A 855 -30.07 -20.11 59.99
#